data_6499f40d39b0963b11c23a39f11f4a54
#
_entry.id   6499f40d39b0963b11c23a39f11f4a54
#
_cell.length_a   1.000
_cell.length_b   1.000
_cell.length_c   1.000
_cell.angle_alpha   90.00
_cell.angle_beta   90.00
_cell.angle_gamma   90.00
#
_symmetry.space_group_name_H-M   'P 1'
#
loop_
_entity.id
_entity.type
_entity.pdbx_description
1 polymer ?
#
loop_
_entity_poly.entity_id
_entity_poly.type
_entity_poly.pdbx_seq_one_letter_code
_entity_poly.pdbx_strand_id
1 'polypeptide(L)'
;MLSACSPARRLAEGERFLDRVEVTLPDGTMHPNEGAFEEVLRQQPNTRLFGIRLPLQIHLLVRPETLEKAQQKRLEKGKEEGGWRWWLANRMGEPPVTYDAYLAERSRLNLIALAQQMGYLDAACRLQVDTTEKQRARLAYALDLGEAWTVQSCTWATAGSGLKTDRLVFNPAELVGKPFDVRELEAIRSDVASFFRNSGFPSVQASHVAFVADTLGMSKDKKVAVTVELLPVDYTADGTPIPHEVTRFGRIDWSCKEREKGKAPCIADDVVDFLLAVDSGMLFNERVLQDTYRRLSNVPGVSRVEMPGNMRSPELGEEVLYDVGVNLELNQRIDLTAEAQMIRSDARYGPIGSIGFRNNNVRGKADVLEFALTGGIISTRPFSYTEDALVPNSGTWSIAGTYSTLGIPPLSLGRLRPSNEARTEFTLNWGREVRPEYAREAATISYGFRYVENPERDSKLRVTPVEFRYANITADAQFADWLEEQSNPILEGRFVDYTSLASKVGWSSKWNDGAAHGRWRFDAEWTGMGLYALAPPLGLRQSEGDAYLLAGIPFAHYVRVDGEWTYGRMWGGWGSLHGRIKAGIATVGANMDVLPFDRAFFAGGANGVRGWSVRDLGPGFAQQEVLNAGYVPGVGDVQLDVGLEFRKELTDAFAAAWFTDAGNVWIHQTSSSSPAQEAEFSLRSLAWGAGLGLRFDFEFFLLRLDGALRLYDPAQGEGQRWIGQGSPRGMVHLGIGHPF
;
A
#
# COMPACT_ATOMS: atom_id res chain seq x y z
N MET A 1 -16.43 -39.39 5.30
CA MET A 1 -17.41 -38.68 4.45
C MET A 1 -16.83 -37.96 3.23
N LEU A 2 -15.53 -37.92 3.03
CA LEU A 2 -14.86 -37.21 1.90
C LEU A 2 -14.77 -38.04 0.59
N SER A 3 -15.18 -39.31 0.59
CA SER A 3 -15.06 -40.19 -0.57
C SER A 3 -16.25 -40.15 -1.56
N ALA A 4 -17.29 -39.35 -1.28
CA ALA A 4 -18.51 -39.33 -2.09
C ALA A 4 -18.56 -38.31 -3.23
N CYS A 5 -17.63 -37.36 -3.28
CA CYS A 5 -17.59 -36.27 -4.28
C CYS A 5 -16.41 -36.45 -5.25
N SER A 6 -16.53 -37.46 -6.14
CA SER A 6 -15.59 -37.59 -7.26
C SER A 6 -15.93 -36.51 -8.31
N PRO A 7 -14.98 -35.59 -8.68
CA PRO A 7 -15.20 -34.59 -9.72
C PRO A 7 -15.66 -35.21 -11.04
N ALA A 8 -15.17 -36.40 -11.34
CA ALA A 8 -15.47 -37.16 -12.54
C ALA A 8 -16.97 -37.51 -12.74
N ARG A 9 -17.76 -37.50 -11.67
CA ARG A 9 -19.22 -37.77 -11.77
C ARG A 9 -20.05 -36.63 -12.32
N ARG A 10 -19.47 -35.44 -12.42
CA ARG A 10 -20.13 -34.21 -12.90
C ARG A 10 -19.70 -33.79 -14.31
N LEU A 11 -18.80 -34.54 -14.93
CA LEU A 11 -18.33 -34.30 -16.27
C LEU A 11 -19.32 -34.87 -17.30
N ALA A 12 -19.42 -34.18 -18.43
CA ALA A 12 -20.18 -34.68 -19.57
C ALA A 12 -19.55 -35.96 -20.15
N GLU A 13 -20.32 -36.69 -20.90
CA GLU A 13 -19.85 -37.93 -21.54
C GLU A 13 -18.75 -37.61 -22.57
N GLY A 14 -17.56 -38.18 -22.39
CA GLY A 14 -16.39 -37.91 -23.21
C GLY A 14 -15.40 -36.90 -22.62
N GLU A 15 -15.79 -36.08 -21.64
CA GLU A 15 -14.89 -35.17 -20.94
C GLU A 15 -13.99 -35.90 -19.95
N ARG A 16 -12.78 -35.33 -19.75
CA ARG A 16 -11.81 -35.85 -18.79
C ARG A 16 -11.38 -34.76 -17.84
N PHE A 17 -11.36 -35.03 -16.55
CA PHE A 17 -10.89 -34.15 -15.52
C PHE A 17 -9.37 -33.97 -15.60
N LEU A 18 -8.88 -32.71 -15.66
CA LEU A 18 -7.46 -32.41 -15.63
C LEU A 18 -6.90 -32.54 -14.21
N ASP A 19 -6.25 -33.69 -13.96
CA ASP A 19 -5.76 -34.01 -12.61
C ASP A 19 -4.40 -33.37 -12.30
N ARG A 20 -3.49 -33.36 -13.27
CA ARG A 20 -2.12 -32.88 -13.08
C ARG A 20 -1.55 -32.29 -14.35
N VAL A 21 -0.81 -31.21 -14.22
CA VAL A 21 0.02 -30.64 -15.27
C VAL A 21 1.42 -30.47 -14.69
N GLU A 22 2.42 -30.92 -15.39
CA GLU A 22 3.83 -30.83 -14.99
C GLU A 22 4.67 -30.34 -16.16
N VAL A 23 5.60 -29.43 -15.86
CA VAL A 23 6.67 -29.06 -16.77
C VAL A 23 7.95 -29.68 -16.21
N THR A 24 8.60 -30.53 -16.99
CA THR A 24 9.83 -31.21 -16.56
C THR A 24 10.98 -30.84 -17.48
N LEU A 25 12.14 -30.58 -16.89
CA LEU A 25 13.41 -30.39 -17.59
C LEU A 25 14.17 -31.73 -17.63
N PRO A 26 14.94 -32.03 -18.70
CA PRO A 26 15.59 -33.34 -18.89
C PRO A 26 16.49 -33.76 -17.72
N ASP A 27 17.16 -32.81 -17.07
CA ASP A 27 18.14 -33.06 -16.01
C ASP A 27 17.57 -33.04 -14.59
N GLY A 28 16.24 -32.86 -14.43
CA GLY A 28 15.61 -32.72 -13.11
C GLY A 28 16.11 -31.51 -12.29
N THR A 29 16.83 -30.59 -12.94
CA THR A 29 17.34 -29.36 -12.34
C THR A 29 16.22 -28.31 -12.27
N MET A 30 16.04 -27.70 -11.11
CA MET A 30 15.16 -26.53 -10.99
C MET A 30 15.78 -25.35 -11.76
N HIS A 31 15.05 -24.84 -12.77
CA HIS A 31 15.46 -23.61 -13.44
C HIS A 31 15.07 -22.41 -12.57
N PRO A 32 15.92 -21.36 -12.47
CA PRO A 32 15.61 -20.16 -11.68
C PRO A 32 14.27 -19.49 -12.02
N ASN A 33 13.78 -19.70 -13.24
CA ASN A 33 12.53 -19.14 -13.77
C ASN A 33 11.42 -20.19 -13.94
N GLU A 34 11.41 -21.24 -13.14
CA GLU A 34 10.40 -22.32 -13.24
C GLU A 34 8.95 -21.79 -13.16
N GLY A 35 8.70 -20.80 -12.28
CA GLY A 35 7.40 -20.14 -12.20
C GLY A 35 6.94 -19.47 -13.49
N ALA A 36 7.85 -18.90 -14.27
CA ALA A 36 7.50 -18.28 -15.55
C ALA A 36 7.01 -19.30 -16.60
N PHE A 37 7.50 -20.54 -16.54
CA PHE A 37 7.01 -21.60 -17.43
C PHE A 37 5.59 -22.07 -17.03
N GLU A 38 5.26 -22.06 -15.73
CA GLU A 38 3.90 -22.38 -15.27
C GLU A 38 2.89 -21.31 -15.67
N GLU A 39 3.28 -20.03 -15.65
CA GLU A 39 2.41 -18.88 -15.99
C GLU A 39 1.95 -18.86 -17.46
N VAL A 40 2.74 -19.42 -18.39
CA VAL A 40 2.37 -19.46 -19.81
C VAL A 40 1.47 -20.63 -20.20
N LEU A 41 1.20 -21.53 -19.26
CA LEU A 41 0.28 -22.64 -19.47
C LEU A 41 -1.16 -22.13 -19.60
N ARG A 42 -1.86 -22.57 -20.66
CA ARG A 42 -3.27 -22.21 -20.91
C ARG A 42 -4.27 -23.04 -20.14
N GLN A 43 -3.82 -24.17 -19.61
CA GLN A 43 -4.59 -25.03 -18.74
C GLN A 43 -3.80 -25.36 -17.49
N GLN A 44 -4.39 -25.11 -16.34
CA GLN A 44 -3.85 -25.51 -15.04
C GLN A 44 -4.89 -26.38 -14.32
N PRO A 45 -4.47 -27.38 -13.54
CA PRO A 45 -5.41 -28.20 -12.77
C PRO A 45 -5.99 -27.36 -11.62
N ASN A 46 -7.16 -27.79 -11.11
CA ASN A 46 -7.78 -27.16 -9.97
C ASN A 46 -6.81 -26.97 -8.79
N THR A 47 -6.86 -25.80 -8.18
CA THR A 47 -5.97 -25.36 -7.11
C THR A 47 -5.99 -26.31 -5.91
N ARG A 48 -4.81 -26.62 -5.37
CA ARG A 48 -4.62 -27.49 -4.20
C ARG A 48 -4.09 -26.71 -3.01
N LEU A 49 -4.67 -27.00 -1.84
CA LEU A 49 -4.19 -26.54 -0.54
C LEU A 49 -3.86 -27.74 0.32
N PHE A 50 -2.59 -27.93 0.70
CA PHE A 50 -2.10 -29.14 1.40
C PHE A 50 -2.53 -30.45 0.73
N GLY A 51 -2.49 -30.51 -0.61
CA GLY A 51 -2.90 -31.68 -1.38
C GLY A 51 -4.41 -31.83 -1.59
N ILE A 52 -5.23 -31.04 -0.94
CA ILE A 52 -6.70 -31.06 -1.04
C ILE A 52 -7.16 -29.98 -2.03
N ARG A 53 -8.06 -30.28 -2.95
CA ARG A 53 -8.68 -29.30 -3.86
C ARG A 53 -9.88 -28.64 -3.17
N LEU A 54 -9.58 -27.78 -2.18
CA LEU A 54 -10.60 -27.12 -1.36
C LEU A 54 -11.60 -26.32 -2.20
N PRO A 55 -11.19 -25.44 -3.16
CA PRO A 55 -12.14 -24.70 -3.99
C PRO A 55 -13.06 -25.62 -4.82
N LEU A 56 -12.51 -26.70 -5.39
CA LEU A 56 -13.30 -27.70 -6.11
C LEU A 56 -14.32 -28.37 -5.19
N GLN A 57 -13.96 -28.68 -3.94
CA GLN A 57 -14.91 -29.26 -2.98
C GLN A 57 -16.03 -28.26 -2.66
N ILE A 58 -15.73 -26.98 -2.51
CA ILE A 58 -16.73 -25.93 -2.29
C ILE A 58 -17.70 -25.86 -3.47
N HIS A 59 -17.20 -25.85 -4.71
CA HIS A 59 -18.03 -25.90 -5.92
C HIS A 59 -18.96 -27.13 -5.89
N LEU A 60 -18.42 -28.30 -5.53
CA LEU A 60 -19.16 -29.53 -5.50
C LEU A 60 -20.24 -29.63 -4.38
N LEU A 61 -20.18 -28.76 -3.35
CA LEU A 61 -21.23 -28.65 -2.32
C LEU A 61 -22.54 -28.09 -2.90
N VAL A 62 -22.49 -27.28 -3.94
CA VAL A 62 -23.67 -26.71 -4.58
C VAL A 62 -24.18 -27.68 -5.65
N ARG A 63 -25.40 -28.16 -5.50
CA ARG A 63 -26.03 -29.07 -6.49
C ARG A 63 -26.32 -28.30 -7.78
N PRO A 64 -25.92 -28.80 -8.98
CA PRO A 64 -26.14 -28.14 -10.26
C PRO A 64 -27.60 -27.76 -10.51
N GLU A 65 -28.52 -28.72 -10.28
CA GLU A 65 -29.97 -28.50 -10.47
C GLU A 65 -30.53 -27.33 -9.64
N THR A 66 -29.99 -27.13 -8.42
CA THR A 66 -30.43 -26.03 -7.54
C THR A 66 -29.83 -24.71 -7.96
N LEU A 67 -28.62 -24.74 -8.55
CA LEU A 67 -27.95 -23.56 -9.10
C LEU A 67 -28.65 -23.09 -10.37
N GLU A 68 -28.89 -24.00 -11.31
CA GLU A 68 -29.59 -23.73 -12.57
C GLU A 68 -30.99 -23.14 -12.35
N LYS A 69 -31.80 -23.80 -11.48
CA LYS A 69 -33.13 -23.27 -11.11
C LYS A 69 -33.08 -21.90 -10.48
N ALA A 70 -32.03 -21.60 -9.67
CA ALA A 70 -31.85 -20.30 -9.06
C ALA A 70 -31.44 -19.23 -10.09
N GLN A 71 -30.57 -19.57 -11.05
CA GLN A 71 -30.17 -18.69 -12.12
C GLN A 71 -31.33 -18.41 -13.09
N GLN A 72 -32.05 -19.43 -13.51
CA GLN A 72 -33.22 -19.30 -14.39
C GLN A 72 -34.27 -18.36 -13.79
N LYS A 73 -34.60 -18.47 -12.49
CA LYS A 73 -35.50 -17.53 -11.80
C LYS A 73 -34.97 -16.11 -11.74
N ARG A 74 -33.65 -15.89 -11.78
CA ARG A 74 -33.06 -14.56 -11.84
C ARG A 74 -33.14 -13.95 -13.23
N LEU A 75 -32.82 -14.74 -14.26
CA LEU A 75 -32.94 -14.36 -15.67
C LEU A 75 -34.38 -14.02 -16.04
N GLU A 76 -35.38 -14.79 -15.59
CA GLU A 76 -36.81 -14.51 -15.76
C GLU A 76 -37.22 -13.16 -15.13
N LYS A 77 -36.48 -12.69 -14.11
CA LYS A 77 -36.68 -11.37 -13.48
C LYS A 77 -35.84 -10.26 -14.08
N GLY A 78 -35.18 -10.50 -15.21
CA GLY A 78 -34.32 -9.54 -15.89
C GLY A 78 -33.03 -9.20 -15.12
N LYS A 79 -32.59 -10.09 -14.20
CA LYS A 79 -31.35 -9.92 -13.43
C LYS A 79 -30.25 -10.80 -14.03
N GLU A 80 -29.02 -10.29 -14.01
CA GLU A 80 -27.84 -11.07 -14.42
C GLU A 80 -27.60 -12.29 -13.52
N GLU A 81 -26.77 -13.22 -14.00
CA GLU A 81 -26.30 -14.35 -13.19
C GLU A 81 -25.72 -13.87 -11.86
N GLY A 82 -25.96 -14.61 -10.80
CA GLY A 82 -25.47 -14.21 -9.47
C GLY A 82 -26.30 -14.80 -8.32
N GLY A 83 -26.08 -14.22 -7.12
CA GLY A 83 -26.68 -14.65 -5.88
C GLY A 83 -25.74 -15.54 -5.07
N TRP A 84 -26.03 -15.75 -3.78
CA TRP A 84 -25.09 -16.38 -2.83
C TRP A 84 -24.69 -17.82 -3.23
N ARG A 85 -25.55 -18.60 -3.85
CA ARG A 85 -25.25 -19.97 -4.32
C ARG A 85 -24.32 -19.97 -5.54
N TRP A 86 -24.55 -19.03 -6.46
CA TRP A 86 -23.68 -18.83 -7.61
C TRP A 86 -22.30 -18.33 -7.17
N TRP A 87 -22.27 -17.36 -6.26
CA TRP A 87 -21.04 -16.84 -5.68
C TRP A 87 -20.25 -17.94 -4.95
N LEU A 88 -20.92 -18.77 -4.14
CA LEU A 88 -20.30 -19.90 -3.46
C LEU A 88 -19.74 -20.95 -4.45
N ALA A 89 -20.44 -21.21 -5.55
CA ALA A 89 -20.02 -22.22 -6.53
C ALA A 89 -18.92 -21.71 -7.48
N ASN A 90 -18.96 -20.45 -7.91
CA ASN A 90 -18.15 -19.95 -9.02
C ASN A 90 -17.10 -18.90 -8.61
N ARG A 91 -17.25 -18.26 -7.44
CA ARG A 91 -16.26 -17.30 -6.92
C ARG A 91 -15.43 -17.90 -5.79
N MET A 92 -16.05 -18.52 -4.80
CA MET A 92 -15.35 -19.28 -3.75
C MET A 92 -14.93 -20.67 -4.21
N GLY A 93 -15.82 -21.35 -4.93
CA GLY A 93 -15.56 -22.63 -5.56
C GLY A 93 -14.92 -22.45 -6.94
N GLU A 94 -14.19 -23.48 -7.35
CA GLU A 94 -13.59 -23.60 -8.66
C GLU A 94 -14.27 -24.78 -9.39
N PRO A 95 -14.86 -24.54 -10.59
CA PRO A 95 -15.45 -25.63 -11.36
C PRO A 95 -14.38 -26.65 -11.77
N PRO A 96 -14.75 -27.92 -12.00
CA PRO A 96 -13.79 -28.93 -12.45
C PRO A 96 -13.19 -28.53 -13.79
N VAL A 97 -11.86 -28.43 -13.86
CA VAL A 97 -11.13 -28.15 -15.09
C VAL A 97 -11.09 -29.43 -15.94
N THR A 98 -11.52 -29.33 -17.20
CA THR A 98 -11.52 -30.40 -18.14
C THR A 98 -10.32 -30.32 -19.09
N TYR A 99 -9.79 -31.45 -19.52
CA TYR A 99 -8.73 -31.53 -20.50
C TYR A 99 -9.24 -31.07 -21.87
N ASP A 100 -8.53 -30.15 -22.48
CA ASP A 100 -8.71 -29.65 -23.82
C ASP A 100 -7.39 -29.81 -24.61
N ALA A 101 -7.44 -30.60 -25.69
CA ALA A 101 -6.27 -30.89 -26.50
C ALA A 101 -5.71 -29.64 -27.23
N TYR A 102 -6.57 -28.71 -27.65
CA TYR A 102 -6.14 -27.46 -28.28
C TYR A 102 -5.39 -26.55 -27.31
N LEU A 103 -5.93 -26.38 -26.10
CA LEU A 103 -5.25 -25.56 -25.06
C LEU A 103 -3.94 -26.22 -24.61
N ALA A 104 -3.89 -27.55 -24.54
CA ALA A 104 -2.68 -28.28 -24.20
C ALA A 104 -1.58 -28.04 -25.25
N GLU A 105 -1.93 -28.11 -26.55
CA GLU A 105 -0.97 -27.81 -27.64
C GLU A 105 -0.56 -26.35 -27.65
N ARG A 106 -1.46 -25.40 -27.40
CA ARG A 106 -1.12 -23.97 -27.24
C ARG A 106 -0.15 -23.74 -26.07
N SER A 107 -0.33 -24.44 -24.95
CA SER A 107 0.62 -24.39 -23.83
C SER A 107 2.01 -24.88 -24.24
N ARG A 108 2.08 -25.97 -25.00
CA ARG A 108 3.35 -26.49 -25.54
C ARG A 108 4.07 -25.46 -26.41
N LEU A 109 3.35 -24.79 -27.29
CA LEU A 109 3.92 -23.75 -28.15
C LEU A 109 4.35 -22.51 -27.35
N ASN A 110 3.57 -22.11 -26.35
CA ASN A 110 3.92 -20.99 -25.47
C ASN A 110 5.20 -21.29 -24.67
N LEU A 111 5.38 -22.52 -24.18
CA LEU A 111 6.62 -22.92 -23.49
C LEU A 111 7.85 -22.80 -24.39
N ILE A 112 7.75 -23.25 -25.66
CA ILE A 112 8.84 -23.11 -26.63
C ILE A 112 9.11 -21.62 -26.87
N ALA A 113 8.08 -20.82 -27.15
CA ALA A 113 8.23 -19.40 -27.42
C ALA A 113 8.88 -18.64 -26.24
N LEU A 114 8.47 -18.94 -25.00
CA LEU A 114 9.07 -18.35 -23.82
C LEU A 114 10.54 -18.74 -23.67
N ALA A 115 10.88 -20.03 -23.87
CA ALA A 115 12.25 -20.50 -23.81
C ALA A 115 13.13 -19.82 -24.89
N GLN A 116 12.60 -19.64 -26.10
CA GLN A 116 13.29 -18.92 -27.19
C GLN A 116 13.51 -17.44 -26.83
N GLN A 117 12.53 -16.78 -26.21
CA GLN A 117 12.68 -15.40 -25.72
C GLN A 117 13.78 -15.28 -24.64
N MET A 118 14.00 -16.33 -23.87
CA MET A 118 15.03 -16.42 -22.83
C MET A 118 16.42 -16.77 -23.38
N GLY A 119 16.55 -16.95 -24.72
CA GLY A 119 17.81 -17.25 -25.36
C GLY A 119 18.07 -18.73 -25.68
N TYR A 120 17.10 -19.61 -25.42
CA TYR A 120 17.19 -21.03 -25.80
C TYR A 120 16.56 -21.27 -27.16
N LEU A 121 17.23 -20.79 -28.24
CA LEU A 121 16.65 -20.76 -29.57
C LEU A 121 16.34 -22.16 -30.13
N ASP A 122 17.03 -23.19 -29.68
CA ASP A 122 16.83 -24.58 -30.07
C ASP A 122 15.84 -25.34 -29.16
N ALA A 123 15.16 -24.62 -28.27
CA ALA A 123 14.26 -25.23 -27.31
C ALA A 123 13.17 -26.07 -27.98
N ALA A 124 12.92 -27.25 -27.45
CA ALA A 124 11.90 -28.16 -27.89
C ALA A 124 11.04 -28.64 -26.74
N CYS A 125 9.77 -28.85 -26.96
CA CYS A 125 8.85 -29.35 -25.93
C CYS A 125 8.04 -30.53 -26.45
N ARG A 126 8.01 -31.62 -25.68
CA ARG A 126 7.18 -32.80 -25.97
C ARG A 126 6.03 -32.84 -24.98
N LEU A 127 4.82 -32.95 -25.52
CA LEU A 127 3.63 -33.13 -24.70
C LEU A 127 3.31 -34.63 -24.60
N GLN A 128 3.19 -35.12 -23.38
CA GLN A 128 2.68 -36.45 -23.06
C GLN A 128 1.35 -36.32 -22.36
N VAL A 129 0.34 -37.03 -22.85
CA VAL A 129 -1.01 -37.03 -22.30
C VAL A 129 -1.32 -38.44 -21.78
N ASP A 130 -1.38 -38.57 -20.47
CA ASP A 130 -1.78 -39.83 -19.81
C ASP A 130 -3.28 -39.80 -19.51
N THR A 131 -3.99 -40.74 -20.13
CA THR A 131 -5.45 -40.92 -19.98
C THR A 131 -5.82 -42.33 -19.51
N THR A 132 -4.87 -43.05 -18.91
CA THR A 132 -5.06 -44.45 -18.47
C THR A 132 -6.06 -44.55 -17.33
N GLU A 133 -6.19 -43.55 -16.47
CA GLU A 133 -7.25 -43.54 -15.46
C GLU A 133 -8.59 -43.07 -16.05
N LYS A 134 -9.69 -43.80 -15.72
CA LYS A 134 -11.01 -43.43 -16.21
C LYS A 134 -11.38 -41.98 -15.85
N GLN A 135 -11.77 -41.20 -16.87
CA GLN A 135 -12.22 -39.82 -16.76
C GLN A 135 -11.19 -38.84 -16.18
N ARG A 136 -9.90 -39.19 -16.19
CA ARG A 136 -8.81 -38.26 -15.80
C ARG A 136 -7.81 -38.13 -16.90
N ALA A 137 -7.17 -36.95 -16.96
CA ALA A 137 -6.06 -36.67 -17.84
C ALA A 137 -4.90 -36.04 -17.02
N ARG A 138 -3.68 -36.45 -17.30
CA ARG A 138 -2.46 -35.85 -16.77
C ARG A 138 -1.60 -35.39 -17.93
N LEU A 139 -1.08 -34.20 -17.86
CA LEU A 139 -0.23 -33.62 -18.88
C LEU A 139 1.19 -33.50 -18.34
N ALA A 140 2.15 -33.95 -19.12
CA ALA A 140 3.57 -33.75 -18.85
C ALA A 140 4.20 -33.05 -20.07
N TYR A 141 4.74 -31.86 -19.86
CA TYR A 141 5.51 -31.11 -20.82
C TYR A 141 7.01 -31.34 -20.55
N ALA A 142 7.64 -32.20 -21.34
CA ALA A 142 9.08 -32.40 -21.31
C ALA A 142 9.74 -31.29 -22.13
N LEU A 143 10.21 -30.23 -21.44
CA LEU A 143 10.83 -29.06 -22.05
C LEU A 143 12.35 -29.24 -22.09
N ASP A 144 12.88 -29.48 -23.27
CA ASP A 144 14.31 -29.50 -23.55
C ASP A 144 14.75 -28.08 -23.95
N LEU A 145 15.46 -27.40 -23.09
CA LEU A 145 15.94 -26.05 -23.35
C LEU A 145 17.12 -26.02 -24.35
N GLY A 146 17.92 -27.09 -24.37
CA GLY A 146 19.21 -27.07 -25.08
C GLY A 146 20.21 -26.12 -24.42
N GLU A 147 21.23 -25.72 -25.14
CA GLU A 147 22.22 -24.74 -24.69
C GLU A 147 21.73 -23.31 -24.93
N ALA A 148 21.95 -22.42 -23.96
CA ALA A 148 21.63 -21.00 -24.07
C ALA A 148 22.54 -20.33 -25.10
N TRP A 149 21.96 -19.59 -26.00
CA TRP A 149 22.72 -18.73 -26.91
C TRP A 149 23.24 -17.53 -26.15
N THR A 150 24.52 -17.20 -26.34
CA THR A 150 25.20 -16.10 -25.68
C THR A 150 25.63 -15.02 -26.66
N VAL A 151 25.57 -13.76 -26.20
CA VAL A 151 26.01 -12.62 -27.02
C VAL A 151 27.53 -12.62 -27.12
N GLN A 152 28.06 -12.78 -28.34
CA GLN A 152 29.49 -12.74 -28.61
C GLN A 152 30.00 -11.31 -28.72
N SER A 153 29.25 -10.47 -29.39
CA SER A 153 29.57 -9.05 -29.59
C SER A 153 28.28 -8.23 -29.64
N CYS A 154 28.36 -7.00 -29.17
CA CYS A 154 27.27 -6.05 -29.33
C CYS A 154 27.86 -4.72 -29.79
N THR A 155 27.31 -4.14 -30.86
CA THR A 155 27.80 -2.92 -31.47
C THR A 155 26.66 -1.97 -31.82
N TRP A 156 26.99 -0.66 -31.94
CA TRP A 156 26.06 0.34 -32.43
C TRP A 156 26.16 0.54 -33.92
N ALA A 157 25.00 0.74 -34.57
CA ALA A 157 24.91 1.28 -35.93
C ALA A 157 23.91 2.45 -35.90
N THR A 158 24.31 3.59 -36.43
CA THR A 158 23.48 4.81 -36.39
C THR A 158 22.76 5.12 -37.70
N ALA A 159 23.05 4.39 -38.76
CA ALA A 159 22.30 4.35 -40.03
C ALA A 159 21.78 5.71 -40.56
N GLY A 160 22.47 6.82 -40.34
CA GLY A 160 22.02 8.15 -40.75
C GLY A 160 20.96 8.78 -39.86
N SER A 161 20.72 8.22 -38.67
CA SER A 161 19.70 8.69 -37.70
C SER A 161 19.98 10.09 -37.12
N GLY A 162 21.21 10.61 -37.19
CA GLY A 162 21.62 11.86 -36.55
C GLY A 162 21.83 11.72 -35.02
N LEU A 163 21.58 10.55 -34.43
CA LEU A 163 21.70 10.30 -33.00
C LEU A 163 23.14 9.92 -32.64
N LYS A 164 23.62 10.45 -31.49
CA LYS A 164 24.97 10.17 -30.97
C LYS A 164 24.88 9.26 -29.73
N THR A 165 25.70 8.22 -29.72
CA THR A 165 25.70 7.17 -28.70
C THR A 165 26.64 7.43 -27.52
N ASP A 166 27.52 8.41 -27.61
CA ASP A 166 28.59 8.74 -26.68
C ASP A 166 28.09 9.16 -25.26
N ARG A 167 26.82 9.54 -25.14
CA ARG A 167 26.18 9.94 -23.87
C ARG A 167 25.17 8.92 -23.33
N LEU A 168 24.98 7.81 -24.02
CA LEU A 168 24.07 6.78 -23.57
C LEU A 168 24.59 6.10 -22.31
N VAL A 169 23.72 5.85 -21.35
CA VAL A 169 24.05 5.09 -20.14
C VAL A 169 24.28 3.61 -20.47
N PHE A 170 23.54 3.09 -21.46
CA PHE A 170 23.69 1.71 -21.90
C PHE A 170 24.97 1.53 -22.71
N ASN A 171 25.83 0.62 -22.24
CA ASN A 171 27.03 0.21 -22.95
C ASN A 171 26.82 -1.20 -23.56
N PRO A 172 26.87 -1.35 -24.92
CA PRO A 172 26.70 -2.65 -25.57
C PRO A 172 27.61 -3.75 -25.03
N ALA A 173 28.83 -3.39 -24.56
CA ALA A 173 29.75 -4.35 -23.97
C ALA A 173 29.19 -5.09 -22.74
N GLU A 174 28.18 -4.54 -22.07
CA GLU A 174 27.53 -5.16 -20.92
C GLU A 174 26.68 -6.38 -21.28
N LEU A 175 26.29 -6.51 -22.54
CA LEU A 175 25.57 -7.69 -23.05
C LEU A 175 26.53 -8.84 -23.42
N VAL A 176 27.80 -8.55 -23.67
CA VAL A 176 28.76 -9.58 -24.14
C VAL A 176 28.94 -10.64 -23.05
N GLY A 177 28.79 -11.90 -23.45
CA GLY A 177 28.86 -13.06 -22.57
C GLY A 177 27.56 -13.38 -21.80
N LYS A 178 26.55 -12.51 -21.85
CA LYS A 178 25.24 -12.81 -21.29
C LYS A 178 24.39 -13.68 -22.24
N PRO A 179 23.35 -14.37 -21.71
CA PRO A 179 22.34 -15.03 -22.54
C PRO A 179 21.65 -14.03 -23.47
N PHE A 180 21.29 -14.47 -24.67
CA PHE A 180 20.52 -13.67 -25.61
C PHE A 180 19.05 -13.61 -25.19
N ASP A 181 18.72 -12.76 -24.22
CA ASP A 181 17.35 -12.59 -23.71
C ASP A 181 16.64 -11.43 -24.43
N VAL A 182 15.63 -11.77 -25.25
CA VAL A 182 14.84 -10.79 -26.01
C VAL A 182 14.13 -9.79 -25.09
N ARG A 183 13.75 -10.19 -23.87
CA ARG A 183 13.07 -9.31 -22.89
C ARG A 183 14.04 -8.25 -22.37
N GLU A 184 15.32 -8.59 -22.14
CA GLU A 184 16.36 -7.62 -21.79
C GLU A 184 16.58 -6.63 -22.95
N LEU A 185 16.58 -7.11 -24.19
CA LEU A 185 16.68 -6.24 -25.37
C LEU A 185 15.49 -5.29 -25.51
N GLU A 186 14.25 -5.74 -25.24
CA GLU A 186 13.07 -4.87 -25.25
C GLU A 186 13.12 -3.79 -24.15
N ALA A 187 13.62 -4.13 -22.97
CA ALA A 187 13.86 -3.14 -21.91
C ALA A 187 14.89 -2.08 -22.37
N ILE A 188 16.02 -2.52 -22.94
CA ILE A 188 17.05 -1.63 -23.47
C ILE A 188 16.48 -0.75 -24.61
N ARG A 189 15.65 -1.29 -25.49
CA ARG A 189 14.96 -0.52 -26.54
C ARG A 189 14.17 0.65 -25.97
N SER A 190 13.38 0.36 -24.94
CA SER A 190 12.57 1.37 -24.26
C SER A 190 13.43 2.43 -23.57
N ASP A 191 14.50 2.01 -22.89
CA ASP A 191 15.39 2.90 -22.14
C ASP A 191 16.17 3.83 -23.09
N VAL A 192 16.70 3.29 -24.20
CA VAL A 192 17.42 4.05 -25.22
C VAL A 192 16.49 5.09 -25.88
N ALA A 193 15.28 4.67 -26.28
CA ALA A 193 14.30 5.60 -26.85
C ALA A 193 13.92 6.70 -25.87
N SER A 194 13.68 6.34 -24.59
CA SER A 194 13.38 7.29 -23.51
C SER A 194 14.54 8.26 -23.27
N PHE A 195 15.78 7.77 -23.28
CA PHE A 195 16.96 8.62 -23.15
C PHE A 195 17.00 9.72 -24.23
N PHE A 196 16.79 9.36 -25.49
CA PHE A 196 16.79 10.34 -26.58
C PHE A 196 15.63 11.33 -26.48
N ARG A 197 14.41 10.86 -26.14
CA ARG A 197 13.27 11.77 -25.89
C ARG A 197 13.52 12.72 -24.73
N ASN A 198 14.30 12.30 -23.76
CA ASN A 198 14.70 13.18 -22.64
C ASN A 198 15.93 14.05 -22.96
N SER A 199 16.54 13.87 -24.12
CA SER A 199 17.77 14.57 -24.55
C SER A 199 17.55 15.46 -25.79
N GLY A 200 16.31 15.84 -26.08
CA GLY A 200 16.00 16.77 -27.16
C GLY A 200 15.47 16.16 -28.43
N PHE A 201 15.13 14.88 -28.47
CA PHE A 201 14.69 14.18 -29.72
C PHE A 201 13.27 13.62 -29.55
N PRO A 202 12.21 14.43 -29.64
CA PRO A 202 10.81 13.98 -29.44
C PRO A 202 10.34 12.96 -30.48
N SER A 203 10.95 12.94 -31.66
CA SER A 203 10.61 12.03 -32.75
C SER A 203 11.08 10.58 -32.55
N VAL A 204 11.95 10.33 -31.54
CA VAL A 204 12.47 8.98 -31.29
C VAL A 204 11.42 8.11 -30.59
N GLN A 205 11.00 7.04 -31.28
CA GLN A 205 10.12 6.00 -30.77
C GLN A 205 10.90 4.70 -30.52
N ALA A 206 10.32 3.78 -29.76
CA ALA A 206 10.92 2.46 -29.55
C ALA A 206 11.18 1.71 -30.88
N SER A 207 10.36 1.91 -31.91
CA SER A 207 10.54 1.35 -33.26
C SER A 207 11.79 1.83 -33.95
N HIS A 208 12.35 2.99 -33.58
CA HIS A 208 13.60 3.51 -34.13
C HIS A 208 14.86 2.89 -33.50
N VAL A 209 14.70 2.00 -32.52
CA VAL A 209 15.78 1.21 -31.92
C VAL A 209 15.56 -0.24 -32.31
N ALA A 210 16.29 -0.70 -33.33
CA ALA A 210 16.19 -2.07 -33.82
C ALA A 210 17.37 -2.91 -33.35
N PHE A 211 17.13 -4.21 -33.17
CA PHE A 211 18.18 -5.19 -32.88
C PHE A 211 18.31 -6.14 -34.03
N VAL A 212 19.48 -6.21 -34.63
CA VAL A 212 19.83 -7.19 -35.67
C VAL A 212 20.72 -8.24 -35.02
N ALA A 213 20.24 -9.48 -35.02
CA ALA A 213 20.96 -10.63 -34.48
C ALA A 213 21.50 -11.47 -35.65
N ASP A 214 22.81 -11.61 -35.73
CA ASP A 214 23.47 -12.44 -36.72
C ASP A 214 24.03 -13.72 -36.08
N THR A 215 23.61 -14.87 -36.61
CA THR A 215 24.04 -16.20 -36.18
C THR A 215 24.89 -16.92 -37.22
N LEU A 216 25.19 -16.25 -38.34
CA LEU A 216 25.96 -16.86 -39.47
C LEU A 216 27.39 -17.23 -39.04
N GLY A 217 27.73 -18.50 -39.21
CA GLY A 217 29.05 -19.06 -38.83
C GLY A 217 29.23 -19.30 -37.30
N MET A 218 28.29 -18.94 -36.47
CA MET A 218 28.37 -19.03 -35.00
C MET A 218 27.40 -20.06 -34.37
N SER A 219 26.62 -20.75 -35.20
CA SER A 219 25.57 -21.69 -34.73
C SER A 219 26.15 -22.90 -33.97
N LYS A 220 27.38 -23.33 -34.27
CA LYS A 220 28.05 -24.43 -33.59
C LYS A 220 28.42 -24.08 -32.12
N ASP A 221 28.79 -22.84 -31.91
CA ASP A 221 29.21 -22.33 -30.58
C ASP A 221 28.08 -21.68 -29.80
N LYS A 222 26.84 -21.73 -30.32
CA LYS A 222 25.66 -21.09 -29.71
C LYS A 222 25.89 -19.61 -29.38
N LYS A 223 26.49 -18.89 -30.32
CA LYS A 223 26.82 -17.46 -30.16
C LYS A 223 26.05 -16.62 -31.17
N VAL A 224 25.78 -15.36 -30.78
CA VAL A 224 25.08 -14.39 -31.62
C VAL A 224 25.81 -13.05 -31.57
N ALA A 225 26.02 -12.42 -32.72
CA ALA A 225 26.46 -11.04 -32.81
C ALA A 225 25.22 -10.15 -32.90
N VAL A 226 25.10 -9.17 -31.97
CA VAL A 226 23.98 -8.24 -31.92
C VAL A 226 24.43 -6.88 -32.40
N THR A 227 23.68 -6.27 -33.30
CA THR A 227 23.84 -4.88 -33.69
C THR A 227 22.62 -4.09 -33.24
N VAL A 228 22.83 -3.05 -32.43
CA VAL A 228 21.80 -2.11 -32.04
C VAL A 228 21.75 -1.00 -33.05
N GLU A 229 20.72 -0.98 -33.89
CA GLU A 229 20.56 0.00 -34.95
C GLU A 229 19.66 1.15 -34.48
N LEU A 230 20.17 2.38 -34.63
CA LEU A 230 19.38 3.60 -34.43
C LEU A 230 18.92 4.06 -35.82
N LEU A 231 17.64 3.85 -36.10
CA LEU A 231 17.04 4.16 -37.38
C LEU A 231 16.71 5.65 -37.52
N PRO A 232 16.73 6.24 -38.72
CA PRO A 232 16.26 7.60 -38.98
C PRO A 232 14.75 7.73 -38.80
N VAL A 233 14.23 8.95 -38.82
CA VAL A 233 12.77 9.21 -38.73
C VAL A 233 12.03 8.58 -39.88
N ASP A 234 12.57 8.75 -41.09
CA ASP A 234 12.01 8.24 -42.37
C ASP A 234 13.10 8.29 -43.44
N TYR A 235 12.74 7.88 -44.66
CA TYR A 235 13.55 7.97 -45.84
C TYR A 235 12.85 8.80 -46.91
N THR A 236 13.62 9.62 -47.62
CA THR A 236 13.12 10.33 -48.78
C THR A 236 12.83 9.35 -49.93
N ALA A 237 12.15 9.79 -50.98
CA ALA A 237 11.80 8.94 -52.14
C ALA A 237 13.02 8.38 -52.87
N ASP A 238 14.18 9.02 -52.76
CA ASP A 238 15.48 8.59 -53.30
C ASP A 238 16.31 7.73 -52.30
N GLY A 239 15.73 7.38 -51.15
CA GLY A 239 16.37 6.52 -50.14
C GLY A 239 17.35 7.25 -49.23
N THR A 240 17.40 8.58 -49.24
CA THR A 240 18.23 9.35 -48.32
C THR A 240 17.58 9.36 -46.90
N PRO A 241 18.33 9.02 -45.81
CA PRO A 241 17.75 9.00 -44.47
C PRO A 241 17.42 10.42 -43.99
N ILE A 242 16.26 10.57 -43.36
CA ILE A 242 15.83 11.80 -42.65
C ILE A 242 16.25 11.67 -41.21
N PRO A 243 17.22 12.44 -40.69
CA PRO A 243 17.72 12.30 -39.35
C PRO A 243 16.73 12.82 -38.33
N HIS A 244 16.87 12.40 -37.05
CA HIS A 244 16.21 13.02 -35.93
C HIS A 244 16.88 14.38 -35.62
N GLU A 245 16.08 15.39 -35.40
CA GLU A 245 16.55 16.76 -35.14
C GLU A 245 16.41 17.14 -33.68
N VAL A 246 17.40 17.90 -33.21
CA VAL A 246 17.33 18.47 -31.85
C VAL A 246 16.21 19.50 -31.78
N THR A 247 15.32 19.32 -30.84
CA THR A 247 14.12 20.12 -30.69
C THR A 247 14.13 20.86 -29.35
N ARG A 248 13.67 22.12 -29.36
CA ARG A 248 13.45 22.91 -28.14
C ARG A 248 11.97 23.20 -27.96
N PHE A 249 11.58 23.46 -26.70
CA PHE A 249 10.23 23.94 -26.45
C PHE A 249 10.04 25.33 -27.07
N GLY A 250 8.98 25.45 -27.85
CA GLY A 250 8.57 26.69 -28.50
C GLY A 250 7.59 27.48 -27.63
N ARG A 251 6.40 27.77 -28.19
CA ARG A 251 5.34 28.48 -27.50
C ARG A 251 4.63 27.54 -26.52
N ILE A 252 4.30 28.08 -25.34
CA ILE A 252 3.50 27.39 -24.34
C ILE A 252 2.21 28.21 -24.17
N ASP A 253 1.10 27.66 -24.66
CA ASP A 253 -0.19 28.30 -24.56
C ASP A 253 -1.08 27.46 -23.63
N TRP A 254 -1.85 28.10 -22.75
CA TRP A 254 -2.75 27.38 -21.90
C TRP A 254 -4.19 27.93 -21.97
N SER A 255 -5.15 27.05 -21.76
CA SER A 255 -6.56 27.38 -21.73
C SER A 255 -7.27 26.59 -20.64
N CYS A 256 -8.35 27.15 -20.15
CA CYS A 256 -9.14 26.50 -19.12
C CYS A 256 -10.63 26.55 -19.52
N LYS A 257 -11.27 25.40 -19.53
CA LYS A 257 -12.69 25.25 -19.78
C LYS A 257 -13.42 24.94 -18.49
N GLU A 258 -14.39 25.78 -18.17
CA GLU A 258 -15.32 25.52 -17.08
C GLU A 258 -16.44 24.61 -17.58
N ARG A 259 -16.77 23.55 -16.81
CA ARG A 259 -17.85 22.62 -17.14
C ARG A 259 -19.24 23.27 -17.05
N GLU A 260 -19.37 24.31 -16.22
CA GLU A 260 -20.59 25.15 -16.13
C GLU A 260 -20.24 26.63 -16.32
N LYS A 261 -20.73 27.23 -17.38
CA LYS A 261 -20.50 28.66 -17.66
C LYS A 261 -20.87 29.55 -16.47
N GLY A 262 -19.89 30.27 -15.95
CA GLY A 262 -20.06 31.42 -15.06
C GLY A 262 -20.10 31.16 -13.57
N LYS A 263 -19.72 29.95 -13.06
CA LYS A 263 -19.80 29.64 -11.63
C LYS A 263 -18.45 29.39 -10.91
N ALA A 264 -17.37 29.16 -11.61
CA ALA A 264 -16.07 28.94 -10.96
C ALA A 264 -15.00 29.82 -11.61
N PRO A 265 -14.20 30.58 -10.84
CA PRO A 265 -13.01 31.21 -11.40
C PRO A 265 -12.04 30.13 -11.85
N CYS A 266 -11.50 30.26 -13.04
CA CYS A 266 -10.41 29.41 -13.48
C CYS A 266 -9.20 29.50 -12.53
N ILE A 267 -8.22 28.65 -12.71
CA ILE A 267 -6.97 28.74 -11.97
C ILE A 267 -6.25 30.04 -12.44
N ALA A 268 -5.69 30.77 -11.51
CA ALA A 268 -4.97 32.01 -11.82
C ALA A 268 -3.67 31.72 -12.59
N ASP A 269 -3.28 32.64 -13.48
CA ASP A 269 -2.10 32.51 -14.35
C ASP A 269 -0.82 32.23 -13.55
N ASP A 270 -0.61 32.94 -12.44
CA ASP A 270 0.54 32.77 -11.55
C ASP A 270 0.65 31.35 -10.96
N VAL A 271 -0.49 30.67 -10.79
CA VAL A 271 -0.52 29.29 -10.31
C VAL A 271 -0.22 28.31 -11.45
N VAL A 272 -0.73 28.55 -12.64
CA VAL A 272 -0.43 27.72 -13.81
C VAL A 272 1.05 27.85 -14.14
N ASP A 273 1.59 29.05 -14.22
CA ASP A 273 3.02 29.31 -14.45
C ASP A 273 3.91 28.64 -13.39
N PHE A 274 3.45 28.63 -12.13
CA PHE A 274 4.15 27.92 -11.05
C PHE A 274 4.15 26.40 -11.23
N LEU A 275 3.08 25.81 -11.79
CA LEU A 275 2.94 24.38 -11.99
C LEU A 275 3.61 23.87 -13.26
N LEU A 276 3.78 24.76 -14.26
CA LEU A 276 4.51 24.43 -15.47
C LEU A 276 5.99 24.17 -15.16
N ALA A 277 6.48 23.01 -15.57
CA ALA A 277 7.89 22.67 -15.48
C ALA A 277 8.65 23.01 -16.79
N VAL A 278 7.88 23.33 -17.83
CA VAL A 278 8.36 23.62 -19.18
C VAL A 278 8.54 25.13 -19.34
N ASP A 279 9.71 25.53 -19.85
CA ASP A 279 10.00 26.91 -20.26
C ASP A 279 10.32 26.98 -21.76
N SER A 280 9.88 28.03 -22.44
CA SER A 280 10.22 28.30 -23.84
C SER A 280 11.73 28.40 -24.04
N GLY A 281 12.27 27.79 -25.11
CA GLY A 281 13.71 27.72 -25.42
C GLY A 281 14.47 26.61 -24.68
N MET A 282 13.88 25.94 -23.72
CA MET A 282 14.44 24.79 -23.03
C MET A 282 14.55 23.60 -24.00
N LEU A 283 15.61 22.79 -23.89
CA LEU A 283 15.76 21.56 -24.67
C LEU A 283 14.57 20.63 -24.39
N PHE A 284 14.00 20.03 -25.44
CA PHE A 284 12.88 19.09 -25.26
C PHE A 284 13.24 17.97 -24.30
N ASN A 285 12.35 17.68 -23.37
CA ASN A 285 12.49 16.63 -22.41
C ASN A 285 11.11 16.07 -22.05
N GLU A 286 10.88 14.79 -22.39
CA GLU A 286 9.59 14.13 -22.16
C GLU A 286 9.21 14.05 -20.67
N ARG A 287 10.19 13.82 -19.78
CA ARG A 287 9.94 13.79 -18.33
C ARG A 287 9.41 15.12 -17.81
N VAL A 288 9.88 16.23 -18.35
CA VAL A 288 9.41 17.56 -17.94
C VAL A 288 7.96 17.77 -18.35
N LEU A 289 7.55 17.27 -19.53
CA LEU A 289 6.13 17.25 -19.94
C LEU A 289 5.29 16.37 -19.03
N GLN A 290 5.76 15.15 -18.75
CA GLN A 290 5.07 14.24 -17.84
C GLN A 290 4.94 14.81 -16.43
N ASP A 291 6.00 15.49 -15.93
CA ASP A 291 5.96 16.20 -14.66
C ASP A 291 4.94 17.33 -14.65
N THR A 292 4.88 18.12 -15.72
CA THR A 292 3.89 19.18 -15.89
C THR A 292 2.47 18.60 -15.90
N TYR A 293 2.23 17.56 -16.70
CA TYR A 293 0.95 16.85 -16.73
C TYR A 293 0.52 16.35 -15.35
N ARG A 294 1.42 15.69 -14.63
CA ARG A 294 1.15 15.16 -13.28
C ARG A 294 0.82 16.28 -12.30
N ARG A 295 1.58 17.38 -12.29
CA ARG A 295 1.34 18.51 -11.39
C ARG A 295 -0.02 19.14 -11.64
N LEU A 296 -0.37 19.36 -12.89
CA LEU A 296 -1.68 19.92 -13.28
C LEU A 296 -2.82 18.96 -12.98
N SER A 297 -2.63 17.65 -13.20
CA SER A 297 -3.64 16.62 -12.90
C SER A 297 -3.88 16.46 -11.40
N ASN A 298 -2.90 16.76 -10.56
CA ASN A 298 -3.02 16.71 -9.10
C ASN A 298 -3.61 17.99 -8.47
N VAL A 299 -3.92 19.00 -9.28
CA VAL A 299 -4.60 20.20 -8.80
C VAL A 299 -6.04 19.85 -8.43
N PRO A 300 -6.46 20.10 -7.19
CA PRO A 300 -7.82 19.85 -6.76
C PRO A 300 -8.83 20.58 -7.67
N GLY A 301 -9.85 19.85 -8.10
CA GLY A 301 -10.87 20.40 -8.99
C GLY A 301 -10.55 20.29 -10.49
N VAL A 302 -9.35 19.90 -10.90
CA VAL A 302 -9.05 19.55 -12.29
C VAL A 302 -9.55 18.13 -12.57
N SER A 303 -10.40 18.01 -13.60
CA SER A 303 -10.94 16.72 -14.04
C SER A 303 -10.15 16.11 -15.19
N ARG A 304 -9.61 16.97 -16.04
CA ARG A 304 -8.90 16.54 -17.24
C ARG A 304 -7.81 17.55 -17.60
N VAL A 305 -6.68 17.02 -17.96
CA VAL A 305 -5.54 17.76 -18.52
C VAL A 305 -5.27 17.19 -19.90
N GLU A 306 -5.24 18.04 -20.91
CA GLU A 306 -4.80 17.68 -22.25
C GLU A 306 -3.58 18.54 -22.60
N MET A 307 -2.54 17.90 -23.09
CA MET A 307 -1.31 18.59 -23.48
C MET A 307 -0.99 18.26 -24.96
N PRO A 308 -1.75 18.81 -25.92
CA PRO A 308 -1.41 18.65 -27.33
C PRO A 308 -0.08 19.32 -27.63
N GLY A 309 0.80 18.59 -28.30
CA GLY A 309 2.09 19.11 -28.77
C GLY A 309 2.13 19.12 -30.30
N ASN A 310 2.77 20.12 -30.87
CA ASN A 310 2.96 20.24 -32.30
C ASN A 310 4.42 20.63 -32.61
N MET A 311 5.06 19.87 -33.47
CA MET A 311 6.38 20.21 -34.00
C MET A 311 6.23 21.24 -35.11
N ARG A 312 6.92 22.35 -34.96
CA ARG A 312 7.00 23.39 -35.97
C ARG A 312 8.43 23.43 -36.50
N SER A 313 8.58 23.09 -37.77
CA SER A 313 9.84 23.29 -38.48
C SER A 313 9.87 24.72 -39.01
N PRO A 314 10.82 25.54 -38.58
CA PRO A 314 11.01 26.87 -39.15
C PRO A 314 11.59 26.77 -40.57
N GLU A 315 11.75 27.92 -41.22
CA GLU A 315 12.39 28.00 -42.55
C GLU A 315 13.84 27.46 -42.49
N LEU A 316 14.38 27.05 -43.65
CA LEU A 316 15.65 26.36 -43.75
C LEU A 316 16.76 26.99 -42.89
N GLY A 317 17.22 26.26 -41.86
CA GLY A 317 18.34 26.62 -40.98
C GLY A 317 17.98 27.10 -39.58
N GLU A 318 16.70 27.14 -39.20
CA GLU A 318 16.26 27.45 -37.83
C GLU A 318 16.05 26.15 -37.02
N GLU A 319 16.18 26.25 -35.67
CA GLU A 319 15.95 25.12 -34.78
C GLU A 319 14.48 24.66 -34.79
N VAL A 320 14.25 23.33 -34.73
CA VAL A 320 12.90 22.76 -34.64
C VAL A 320 12.32 23.07 -33.26
N LEU A 321 11.11 23.57 -33.23
CA LEU A 321 10.42 23.95 -32.01
C LEU A 321 9.23 22.99 -31.76
N TYR A 322 9.02 22.67 -30.48
CA TYR A 322 7.88 21.88 -30.02
C TYR A 322 6.94 22.79 -29.23
N ASP A 323 5.86 23.23 -29.86
CA ASP A 323 4.84 24.05 -29.22
C ASP A 323 3.92 23.17 -28.36
N VAL A 324 3.63 23.62 -27.13
CA VAL A 324 2.81 22.88 -26.15
C VAL A 324 1.54 23.67 -25.85
N GLY A 325 0.39 23.06 -26.09
CA GLY A 325 -0.88 23.54 -25.57
C GLY A 325 -1.20 22.85 -24.22
N VAL A 326 -1.71 23.58 -23.27
CA VAL A 326 -2.22 23.03 -22.01
C VAL A 326 -3.70 23.35 -21.90
N ASN A 327 -4.57 22.35 -21.98
CA ASN A 327 -6.01 22.53 -21.84
C ASN A 327 -6.46 21.89 -20.54
N LEU A 328 -6.99 22.70 -19.63
CA LEU A 328 -7.52 22.29 -18.34
C LEU A 328 -9.04 22.25 -18.39
N GLU A 329 -9.61 21.18 -17.89
CA GLU A 329 -11.07 21.08 -17.64
C GLU A 329 -11.28 20.94 -16.14
N LEU A 330 -12.10 21.82 -15.56
CA LEU A 330 -12.42 21.82 -14.13
C LEU A 330 -13.72 21.08 -13.86
N ASN A 331 -13.72 20.33 -12.76
CA ASN A 331 -14.93 19.74 -12.16
C ASN A 331 -15.76 20.82 -11.43
N GLN A 332 -16.87 20.38 -10.86
CA GLN A 332 -17.63 21.23 -9.94
C GLN A 332 -16.73 21.71 -8.81
N ARG A 333 -16.87 22.99 -8.48
CA ARG A 333 -16.09 23.64 -7.42
C ARG A 333 -16.39 23.10 -6.03
N ILE A 334 -17.65 22.75 -5.80
CA ILE A 334 -18.16 22.34 -4.49
C ILE A 334 -18.55 20.87 -4.57
N ASP A 335 -18.00 20.08 -3.65
CA ASP A 335 -18.37 18.70 -3.42
C ASP A 335 -19.05 18.61 -2.05
N LEU A 336 -20.19 17.93 -2.01
CA LEU A 336 -20.87 17.54 -0.78
C LEU A 336 -20.82 16.03 -0.66
N THR A 337 -20.38 15.56 0.49
CA THR A 337 -20.31 14.13 0.79
C THR A 337 -21.14 13.80 2.01
N ALA A 338 -21.83 12.67 1.97
CA ALA A 338 -22.49 12.10 3.13
C ALA A 338 -22.10 10.62 3.22
N GLU A 339 -21.54 10.24 4.34
CA GLU A 339 -21.07 8.88 4.58
C GLU A 339 -21.72 8.31 5.82
N ALA A 340 -22.07 7.04 5.78
CA ALA A 340 -22.49 6.27 6.92
C ALA A 340 -21.68 4.99 6.96
N GLN A 341 -21.05 4.71 8.09
CA GLN A 341 -20.20 3.56 8.27
C GLN A 341 -20.47 2.88 9.60
N MET A 342 -20.30 1.57 9.63
CA MET A 342 -20.28 0.79 10.87
C MET A 342 -18.83 0.57 11.25
N ILE A 343 -18.42 1.08 12.40
CA ILE A 343 -17.07 0.82 12.90
C ILE A 343 -17.06 -0.36 13.87
N ARG A 344 -15.97 -1.11 13.81
CA ARG A 344 -15.59 -2.11 14.81
C ARG A 344 -14.08 -2.01 15.00
N SER A 345 -13.66 -1.36 16.05
CA SER A 345 -12.25 -1.18 16.39
C SER A 345 -12.09 -1.05 17.90
N ASP A 346 -11.04 -1.61 18.45
CA ASP A 346 -10.64 -1.43 19.86
C ASP A 346 -11.75 -1.77 20.88
N ALA A 347 -12.43 -2.89 20.69
CA ALA A 347 -13.61 -3.28 21.45
C ALA A 347 -14.77 -2.25 21.39
N ARG A 348 -14.74 -1.37 20.36
CA ARG A 348 -15.81 -0.41 20.05
C ARG A 348 -16.55 -0.87 18.81
N TYR A 349 -17.86 -0.75 18.80
CA TYR A 349 -18.68 -0.98 17.62
C TYR A 349 -19.88 -0.03 17.61
N GLY A 350 -20.25 0.43 16.45
CA GLY A 350 -21.40 1.30 16.29
C GLY A 350 -21.43 2.04 14.96
N PRO A 351 -22.56 2.66 14.62
CA PRO A 351 -22.70 3.51 13.45
C PRO A 351 -22.04 4.87 13.70
N ILE A 352 -21.33 5.35 12.66
CA ILE A 352 -20.82 6.72 12.56
C ILE A 352 -21.30 7.29 11.23
N GLY A 353 -21.78 8.53 11.24
CA GLY A 353 -22.12 9.30 10.06
C GLY A 353 -21.23 10.53 9.94
N SER A 354 -20.91 10.92 8.71
CA SER A 354 -20.24 12.18 8.43
C SER A 354 -20.87 12.92 7.25
N ILE A 355 -20.86 14.24 7.35
CA ILE A 355 -21.25 15.17 6.29
C ILE A 355 -20.04 16.04 6.01
N GLY A 356 -19.58 16.03 4.76
CA GLY A 356 -18.44 16.79 4.29
C GLY A 356 -18.85 17.85 3.26
N PHE A 357 -18.22 18.99 3.36
CA PHE A 357 -18.25 20.07 2.38
C PHE A 357 -16.82 20.32 1.92
N ARG A 358 -16.59 20.36 0.62
CA ARG A 358 -15.28 20.65 0.04
C ARG A 358 -15.42 21.67 -1.07
N ASN A 359 -14.60 22.71 -1.04
CA ASN A 359 -14.45 23.67 -2.11
C ASN A 359 -13.02 23.58 -2.65
N ASN A 360 -12.89 23.16 -3.91
CA ASN A 360 -11.64 22.79 -4.54
C ASN A 360 -10.83 23.99 -5.09
N ASN A 361 -11.39 25.20 -5.14
CA ASN A 361 -10.71 26.38 -5.67
C ASN A 361 -11.32 27.65 -5.09
N VAL A 362 -11.03 27.95 -3.83
CA VAL A 362 -11.70 29.03 -3.07
C VAL A 362 -11.43 30.41 -3.66
N ARG A 363 -10.17 30.68 -4.00
CA ARG A 363 -9.70 32.00 -4.46
C ARG A 363 -9.18 31.98 -5.91
N GLY A 364 -9.38 30.92 -6.67
CA GLY A 364 -8.77 30.75 -7.98
C GLY A 364 -7.28 30.32 -7.92
N LYS A 365 -6.75 30.00 -6.72
CA LYS A 365 -5.34 29.66 -6.49
C LYS A 365 -5.11 28.17 -6.21
N ALA A 366 -6.04 27.32 -6.65
CA ALA A 366 -6.02 25.89 -6.35
C ALA A 366 -6.03 25.60 -4.84
N ASP A 367 -6.61 26.51 -4.05
CA ASP A 367 -6.79 26.35 -2.61
C ASP A 367 -7.99 25.46 -2.35
N VAL A 368 -7.90 24.65 -1.31
CA VAL A 368 -8.98 23.75 -0.88
C VAL A 368 -9.45 24.17 0.51
N LEU A 369 -10.75 24.26 0.65
CA LEU A 369 -11.41 24.44 1.95
C LEU A 369 -12.32 23.26 2.20
N GLU A 370 -12.08 22.54 3.28
CA GLU A 370 -12.86 21.39 3.69
C GLU A 370 -13.47 21.61 5.07
N PHE A 371 -14.73 21.22 5.22
CA PHE A 371 -15.40 21.08 6.51
C PHE A 371 -16.02 19.69 6.60
N ALA A 372 -15.89 19.08 7.78
CA ALA A 372 -16.53 17.80 8.06
C ALA A 372 -17.20 17.85 9.43
N LEU A 373 -18.42 17.39 9.48
CA LEU A 373 -19.16 17.12 10.72
C LEU A 373 -19.32 15.61 10.81
N THR A 374 -18.82 15.04 11.91
CA THR A 374 -18.91 13.59 12.16
C THR A 374 -19.64 13.36 13.48
N GLY A 375 -20.52 12.37 13.51
CA GLY A 375 -21.23 11.98 14.73
C GLY A 375 -21.48 10.47 14.75
N GLY A 376 -21.45 9.87 15.93
CA GLY A 376 -21.66 8.44 16.07
C GLY A 376 -22.09 8.03 17.47
N ILE A 377 -22.72 6.88 17.50
CA ILE A 377 -23.13 6.20 18.75
C ILE A 377 -22.38 4.88 18.78
N ILE A 378 -21.60 4.68 19.83
CA ILE A 378 -20.62 3.59 19.91
C ILE A 378 -20.89 2.81 21.18
N SER A 379 -20.78 1.49 21.11
CA SER A 379 -20.67 0.63 22.28
C SER A 379 -19.20 0.48 22.64
N THR A 380 -18.84 0.78 23.89
CA THR A 380 -17.49 0.62 24.44
C THR A 380 -17.52 -0.30 25.64
N ARG A 381 -16.48 -1.11 25.83
CA ARG A 381 -16.32 -1.89 27.05
C ARG A 381 -15.79 -0.97 28.15
N PRO A 382 -16.50 -0.83 29.27
CA PRO A 382 -16.06 -0.01 30.39
C PRO A 382 -14.77 -0.55 31.03
N PHE A 383 -13.95 0.34 31.61
CA PHE A 383 -12.72 -0.06 32.32
C PHE A 383 -13.04 -0.75 33.66
N SER A 384 -14.11 -0.32 34.31
CA SER A 384 -14.44 -0.70 35.68
C SER A 384 -15.49 -1.81 35.83
N TYR A 385 -16.15 -2.25 34.75
CA TYR A 385 -17.25 -3.21 34.79
C TYR A 385 -17.02 -4.42 33.91
N THR A 386 -17.43 -5.59 34.45
CA THR A 386 -17.31 -6.89 33.78
C THR A 386 -18.43 -7.21 32.79
N GLU A 387 -19.41 -6.34 32.64
CA GLU A 387 -20.54 -6.56 31.74
C GLU A 387 -20.22 -6.19 30.30
N ASP A 388 -20.46 -7.11 29.39
CA ASP A 388 -20.41 -6.86 27.95
C ASP A 388 -21.58 -5.94 27.55
N ALA A 389 -21.30 -4.67 27.34
CA ALA A 389 -22.31 -3.73 26.86
C ALA A 389 -22.64 -4.01 25.38
N LEU A 390 -23.67 -4.78 25.13
CA LEU A 390 -24.26 -4.98 23.78
C LEU A 390 -25.03 -3.73 23.31
N VAL A 391 -25.29 -2.78 24.21
CA VAL A 391 -26.06 -1.56 23.93
C VAL A 391 -25.10 -0.38 23.77
N PRO A 392 -25.31 0.52 22.78
CA PRO A 392 -24.52 1.74 22.67
C PRO A 392 -24.56 2.55 23.96
N ASN A 393 -23.39 2.82 24.52
CA ASN A 393 -23.21 3.52 25.79
C ASN A 393 -22.37 4.79 25.69
N SER A 394 -21.86 5.07 24.48
CA SER A 394 -20.93 6.18 24.23
C SER A 394 -21.36 6.96 22.99
N GLY A 395 -21.14 8.26 23.02
CA GLY A 395 -21.38 9.15 21.91
C GLY A 395 -20.10 9.89 21.49
N THR A 396 -19.93 10.11 20.21
CA THR A 396 -18.84 10.94 19.70
C THR A 396 -19.36 11.89 18.64
N TRP A 397 -18.83 13.09 18.60
CA TRP A 397 -19.07 14.05 17.53
C TRP A 397 -17.88 14.99 17.39
N SER A 398 -17.63 15.45 16.18
CA SER A 398 -16.52 16.34 15.88
C SER A 398 -16.81 17.24 14.68
N ILE A 399 -16.20 18.42 14.69
CA ILE A 399 -16.14 19.35 13.58
C ILE A 399 -14.68 19.48 13.19
N ALA A 400 -14.39 19.29 11.92
CA ALA A 400 -13.06 19.47 11.33
C ALA A 400 -13.12 20.52 10.23
N GLY A 401 -12.18 21.46 10.20
CA GLY A 401 -11.98 22.43 9.15
C GLY A 401 -10.52 22.36 8.66
N THR A 402 -10.31 22.29 7.36
CA THR A 402 -8.98 22.29 6.74
C THR A 402 -8.93 23.29 5.60
N TYR A 403 -7.99 24.21 5.65
CA TYR A 403 -7.65 25.08 4.53
C TYR A 403 -6.27 24.67 4.00
N SER A 404 -6.19 24.34 2.72
CA SER A 404 -4.95 23.89 2.05
C SER A 404 -4.62 24.81 0.88
N THR A 405 -3.38 25.29 0.80
CA THR A 405 -2.90 26.14 -0.29
C THR A 405 -1.59 25.61 -0.88
N LEU A 406 -1.31 25.93 -2.14
CA LEU A 406 -0.05 25.58 -2.79
C LEU A 406 1.13 26.37 -2.20
N GLY A 407 2.31 25.73 -2.19
CA GLY A 407 3.56 26.32 -1.68
C GLY A 407 3.69 26.27 -0.16
N ILE A 408 4.72 26.96 0.36
CA ILE A 408 5.05 27.03 1.79
C ILE A 408 5.14 28.52 2.20
N PRO A 409 4.03 29.19 2.54
CA PRO A 409 4.07 30.52 3.10
C PRO A 409 4.86 30.55 4.44
N PRO A 410 5.64 31.60 4.75
CA PRO A 410 5.84 32.84 3.97
C PRO A 410 6.95 32.76 2.90
N LEU A 411 7.50 31.56 2.63
CA LEU A 411 8.51 31.40 1.59
C LEU A 411 7.87 31.70 0.24
N SER A 412 8.46 32.61 -0.52
CA SER A 412 7.94 33.02 -1.82
C SER A 412 7.92 31.84 -2.79
N LEU A 413 6.82 31.67 -3.52
CA LEU A 413 6.62 30.64 -4.54
C LEU A 413 7.77 30.55 -5.56
N GLY A 414 8.49 31.63 -5.83
CA GLY A 414 9.56 31.68 -6.84
C GLY A 414 10.90 31.07 -6.43
N ARG A 415 11.11 30.68 -5.17
CA ARG A 415 12.39 30.10 -4.71
C ARG A 415 12.39 28.60 -4.54
N LEU A 416 11.23 28.02 -4.34
CA LEU A 416 11.05 26.56 -4.28
C LEU A 416 10.45 26.12 -5.61
N ARG A 417 11.28 25.63 -6.52
CA ARG A 417 10.75 25.04 -7.75
C ARG A 417 9.75 23.93 -7.38
N PRO A 418 8.57 23.90 -8.03
CA PRO A 418 7.48 22.99 -7.65
C PRO A 418 7.75 21.54 -8.07
N SER A 419 9.03 21.11 -8.09
CA SER A 419 9.32 19.71 -8.36
C SER A 419 8.44 18.76 -7.54
N ASN A 420 7.83 19.24 -6.44
CA ASN A 420 7.41 18.36 -5.38
C ASN A 420 6.10 18.78 -4.70
N GLU A 421 5.13 19.30 -5.41
CA GLU A 421 3.74 19.49 -4.95
C GLU A 421 3.59 19.94 -3.48
N ALA A 422 4.39 20.92 -3.08
CA ALA A 422 4.34 21.43 -1.72
C ALA A 422 2.98 22.11 -1.45
N ARG A 423 2.29 21.68 -0.38
CA ARG A 423 1.04 22.29 0.08
C ARG A 423 1.12 22.61 1.56
N THR A 424 0.65 23.78 1.92
CA THR A 424 0.49 24.20 3.32
C THR A 424 -0.94 23.95 3.77
N GLU A 425 -1.08 23.42 4.97
CA GLU A 425 -2.36 23.02 5.55
C GLU A 425 -2.55 23.74 6.90
N PHE A 426 -3.69 24.40 7.07
CA PHE A 426 -4.20 24.92 8.32
C PHE A 426 -5.38 24.07 8.74
N THR A 427 -5.31 23.44 9.92
CA THR A 427 -6.40 22.62 10.40
C THR A 427 -6.95 23.11 11.73
N LEU A 428 -8.26 23.03 11.88
CA LEU A 428 -8.98 23.25 13.10
C LEU A 428 -9.88 22.05 13.33
N ASN A 429 -9.68 21.36 14.44
CA ASN A 429 -10.53 20.25 14.82
C ASN A 429 -11.06 20.49 16.24
N TRP A 430 -12.32 20.19 16.45
CA TRP A 430 -12.93 20.17 17.77
C TRP A 430 -13.87 18.98 17.84
N GLY A 431 -13.83 18.26 18.96
CA GLY A 431 -14.66 17.09 19.18
C GLY A 431 -14.93 16.82 20.64
N ARG A 432 -16.03 16.12 20.86
CA ARG A 432 -16.45 15.62 22.16
C ARG A 432 -16.75 14.14 22.08
N GLU A 433 -16.22 13.39 23.01
CA GLU A 433 -16.49 11.97 23.23
C GLU A 433 -17.06 11.83 24.64
N VAL A 434 -18.20 11.18 24.76
CA VAL A 434 -18.84 10.87 26.02
C VAL A 434 -18.82 9.36 26.18
N ARG A 435 -18.26 8.89 27.27
CA ARG A 435 -18.22 7.47 27.69
C ARG A 435 -18.87 7.32 29.06
N PRO A 436 -19.14 6.08 29.48
CA PRO A 436 -19.61 5.86 30.86
C PRO A 436 -18.65 6.40 31.92
N GLU A 437 -17.34 6.33 31.66
CA GLU A 437 -16.30 6.69 32.62
C GLU A 437 -15.97 8.18 32.61
N TYR A 438 -16.01 8.81 31.44
CA TYR A 438 -15.61 10.22 31.30
C TYR A 438 -16.21 10.88 30.07
N ALA A 439 -16.33 12.19 30.11
CA ALA A 439 -16.49 13.02 28.94
C ALA A 439 -15.14 13.67 28.59
N ARG A 440 -14.78 13.67 27.32
CA ARG A 440 -13.55 14.28 26.80
C ARG A 440 -13.89 15.27 25.71
N GLU A 441 -13.41 16.49 25.85
CA GLU A 441 -13.43 17.53 24.81
C GLU A 441 -12.00 17.81 24.37
N ALA A 442 -11.78 17.89 23.06
CA ALA A 442 -10.48 18.22 22.52
C ALA A 442 -10.60 19.22 21.38
N ALA A 443 -9.78 20.25 21.42
CA ALA A 443 -9.61 21.20 20.33
C ALA A 443 -8.16 21.15 19.84
N THR A 444 -7.96 21.18 18.52
CA THR A 444 -6.62 21.16 17.92
C THR A 444 -6.57 22.19 16.81
N ILE A 445 -5.54 23.02 16.80
CA ILE A 445 -5.22 23.95 15.73
C ILE A 445 -3.81 23.59 15.25
N SER A 446 -3.63 23.41 13.96
CA SER A 446 -2.30 23.11 13.42
C SER A 446 -1.99 23.89 12.15
N TYR A 447 -0.71 24.19 11.99
CA TYR A 447 -0.09 24.70 10.79
C TYR A 447 0.99 23.73 10.36
N GLY A 448 0.91 23.27 9.13
CA GLY A 448 1.86 22.30 8.61
C GLY A 448 1.97 22.36 7.10
N PHE A 449 2.93 21.65 6.56
CA PHE A 449 3.07 21.49 5.12
C PHE A 449 3.43 20.05 4.74
N ARG A 450 2.96 19.69 3.57
CA ARG A 450 3.23 18.41 2.92
C ARG A 450 4.07 18.66 1.67
N TYR A 451 5.06 17.83 1.48
CA TYR A 451 6.01 17.89 0.38
C TYR A 451 6.17 16.50 -0.23
N VAL A 452 6.00 16.36 -1.54
CA VAL A 452 6.24 15.12 -2.27
C VAL A 452 7.70 15.11 -2.73
N GLU A 453 8.55 14.34 -2.07
CA GLU A 453 9.98 14.24 -2.36
C GLU A 453 10.24 13.48 -3.68
N ASN A 454 9.61 12.33 -3.82
CA ASN A 454 9.71 11.49 -5.00
C ASN A 454 8.34 10.90 -5.35
N PRO A 455 7.71 11.36 -6.44
CA PRO A 455 6.40 10.88 -6.84
C PRO A 455 6.37 9.42 -7.29
N GLU A 456 7.44 8.92 -7.92
CA GLU A 456 7.53 7.52 -8.38
C GLU A 456 7.52 6.54 -7.21
N ARG A 457 8.12 6.93 -6.08
CA ARG A 457 8.16 6.18 -4.83
C ARG A 457 7.06 6.58 -3.85
N ASP A 458 6.13 7.46 -4.25
CA ASP A 458 5.14 8.05 -3.34
C ASP A 458 5.80 8.53 -2.02
N SER A 459 7.03 9.10 -2.15
CA SER A 459 7.80 9.59 -1.01
C SER A 459 7.27 10.96 -0.59
N LYS A 460 6.77 11.04 0.64
CA LYS A 460 6.11 12.22 1.20
C LYS A 460 6.72 12.61 2.53
N LEU A 461 7.07 13.88 2.64
CA LEU A 461 7.46 14.51 3.90
C LEU A 461 6.30 15.40 4.37
N ARG A 462 5.87 15.23 5.62
CA ARG A 462 4.94 16.12 6.32
C ARG A 462 5.66 16.77 7.48
N VAL A 463 5.60 18.08 7.55
CA VAL A 463 6.15 18.85 8.67
C VAL A 463 5.04 19.71 9.24
N THR A 464 4.79 19.59 10.53
CA THR A 464 3.84 20.40 11.28
C THR A 464 4.64 21.16 12.34
N PRO A 465 5.15 22.37 12.02
CA PRO A 465 5.95 23.15 12.96
C PRO A 465 5.21 23.49 14.23
N VAL A 466 3.90 23.72 14.12
CA VAL A 466 3.06 24.11 15.26
C VAL A 466 1.74 23.36 15.24
N GLU A 467 1.49 22.63 16.29
CA GLU A 467 0.18 22.08 16.63
C GLU A 467 -0.12 22.44 18.08
N PHE A 468 -1.13 23.23 18.31
CA PHE A 468 -1.68 23.48 19.64
C PHE A 468 -2.89 22.58 19.85
N ARG A 469 -2.93 21.91 21.00
CA ARG A 469 -4.05 21.09 21.44
C ARG A 469 -4.44 21.47 22.86
N TYR A 470 -5.73 21.51 23.07
CA TYR A 470 -6.37 21.57 24.38
C TYR A 470 -7.20 20.31 24.56
N ALA A 471 -7.08 19.63 25.67
CA ALA A 471 -7.90 18.48 26.04
C ALA A 471 -8.42 18.67 27.46
N ASN A 472 -9.73 18.58 27.61
CA ASN A 472 -10.42 18.59 28.89
C ASN A 472 -11.09 17.23 29.10
N ILE A 473 -10.89 16.63 30.26
CA ILE A 473 -11.39 15.31 30.61
C ILE A 473 -12.17 15.46 31.93
N THR A 474 -13.47 15.23 31.86
CA THR A 474 -14.35 15.24 33.04
C THR A 474 -14.71 13.80 33.40
N ALA A 475 -14.11 13.26 34.44
CA ALA A 475 -14.43 11.93 34.96
C ALA A 475 -15.86 11.88 35.49
N ASP A 476 -16.56 10.77 35.29
CA ASP A 476 -17.81 10.49 36.01
C ASP A 476 -17.52 10.26 37.51
N ALA A 477 -18.47 10.56 38.38
CA ALA A 477 -18.25 10.48 39.82
C ALA A 477 -17.79 9.08 40.28
N GLN A 478 -18.42 8.02 39.76
CA GLN A 478 -18.06 6.65 40.12
C GLN A 478 -16.66 6.28 39.60
N PHE A 479 -16.28 6.80 38.46
CA PHE A 479 -14.95 6.57 37.87
C PHE A 479 -13.89 7.38 38.63
N ALA A 480 -14.19 8.58 39.05
CA ALA A 480 -13.30 9.40 39.89
C ALA A 480 -13.02 8.71 41.24
N ASP A 481 -14.07 8.24 41.93
CA ASP A 481 -13.94 7.48 43.18
C ASP A 481 -13.09 6.22 42.98
N TRP A 482 -13.31 5.49 41.88
CA TRP A 482 -12.52 4.31 41.52
C TRP A 482 -11.04 4.67 41.26
N LEU A 483 -10.74 5.79 40.56
CA LEU A 483 -9.38 6.25 40.34
C LEU A 483 -8.65 6.56 41.66
N GLU A 484 -9.34 7.25 42.60
CA GLU A 484 -8.80 7.56 43.94
C GLU A 484 -8.54 6.29 44.77
N GLU A 485 -9.46 5.30 44.71
CA GLU A 485 -9.28 4.00 45.39
C GLU A 485 -8.04 3.24 44.88
N GLN A 486 -7.70 3.37 43.62
CA GLN A 486 -6.49 2.74 43.08
C GLN A 486 -5.19 3.36 43.61
N SER A 487 -5.25 4.59 44.11
CA SER A 487 -4.10 5.33 44.67
C SER A 487 -2.87 5.31 43.75
N ASN A 488 -3.10 5.45 42.46
CA ASN A 488 -2.05 5.31 41.43
C ASN A 488 -1.88 6.61 40.64
N PRO A 489 -0.82 7.38 40.90
CA PRO A 489 -0.55 8.63 40.21
C PRO A 489 -0.39 8.48 38.66
N ILE A 490 0.08 7.32 38.22
CA ILE A 490 0.27 7.03 36.76
C ILE A 490 -1.08 6.89 36.07
N LEU A 491 -2.03 6.22 36.72
CA LEU A 491 -3.39 6.06 36.20
C LEU A 491 -4.15 7.38 36.22
N GLU A 492 -4.12 8.08 37.35
CA GLU A 492 -4.73 9.38 37.52
C GLU A 492 -4.19 10.41 36.53
N GLY A 493 -2.86 10.47 36.35
CA GLY A 493 -2.17 11.38 35.41
C GLY A 493 -2.52 11.18 33.94
N ARG A 494 -3.14 10.04 33.57
CA ARG A 494 -3.60 9.78 32.19
C ARG A 494 -4.98 10.39 31.88
N PHE A 495 -5.75 10.76 32.90
CA PHE A 495 -7.11 11.29 32.78
C PHE A 495 -7.24 12.73 33.25
N VAL A 496 -6.17 13.51 33.22
CA VAL A 496 -6.16 14.93 33.55
C VAL A 496 -6.25 15.82 32.33
N ASP A 497 -6.71 17.04 32.56
CA ASP A 497 -6.68 18.09 31.55
C ASP A 497 -5.25 18.43 31.18
N TYR A 498 -5.02 18.65 29.89
CA TYR A 498 -3.73 19.11 29.44
C TYR A 498 -3.82 20.01 28.22
N THR A 499 -2.83 20.87 28.07
CA THR A 499 -2.53 21.57 26.82
C THR A 499 -1.28 20.96 26.18
N SER A 500 -1.12 21.11 24.87
CA SER A 500 0.13 20.73 24.21
C SER A 500 0.48 21.67 23.08
N LEU A 501 1.77 21.97 22.98
CA LEU A 501 2.36 22.66 21.84
C LEU A 501 3.40 21.72 21.22
N ALA A 502 3.05 21.15 20.09
CA ALA A 502 3.84 20.10 19.45
C ALA A 502 4.39 20.55 18.10
N SER A 503 5.58 20.04 17.76
CA SER A 503 6.13 20.04 16.42
C SER A 503 6.26 18.58 15.95
N LYS A 504 5.91 18.31 14.67
CA LYS A 504 5.87 16.94 14.13
C LYS A 504 6.55 16.86 12.78
N VAL A 505 7.21 15.74 12.53
CA VAL A 505 7.75 15.37 11.22
C VAL A 505 7.33 13.94 10.92
N GLY A 506 6.69 13.75 9.78
CA GLY A 506 6.33 12.44 9.26
C GLY A 506 6.95 12.23 7.88
N TRP A 507 7.53 11.08 7.66
CA TRP A 507 8.07 10.68 6.36
C TRP A 507 7.53 9.31 5.96
N SER A 508 7.15 9.16 4.70
CA SER A 508 6.73 7.87 4.16
C SER A 508 7.23 7.71 2.73
N SER A 509 7.63 6.51 2.38
CA SER A 509 8.07 6.16 1.02
C SER A 509 7.63 4.75 0.67
N LYS A 510 7.26 4.54 -0.59
CA LYS A 510 6.96 3.22 -1.15
C LYS A 510 8.02 2.88 -2.20
N TRP A 511 8.23 1.60 -2.39
CA TRP A 511 9.04 1.08 -3.48
C TRP A 511 8.38 -0.17 -4.06
N ASN A 512 8.59 -0.40 -5.34
CA ASN A 512 8.09 -1.56 -6.08
C ASN A 512 9.12 -1.91 -7.15
N ASP A 513 9.56 -3.15 -7.20
CA ASP A 513 10.47 -3.69 -8.21
C ASP A 513 9.82 -4.84 -9.02
N GLY A 514 8.50 -4.85 -9.11
CA GLY A 514 7.70 -5.85 -9.81
C GLY A 514 7.36 -7.06 -8.93
N ALA A 515 8.31 -7.88 -8.54
CA ALA A 515 8.08 -9.07 -7.71
C ALA A 515 7.96 -8.74 -6.21
N ALA A 516 8.58 -7.66 -5.76
CA ALA A 516 8.57 -7.23 -4.37
C ALA A 516 8.19 -5.75 -4.25
N HIS A 517 7.53 -5.43 -3.15
CA HIS A 517 7.11 -4.08 -2.82
C HIS A 517 7.26 -3.82 -1.33
N GLY A 518 7.34 -2.57 -0.96
CA GLY A 518 7.44 -2.22 0.45
C GLY A 518 7.10 -0.76 0.72
N ARG A 519 6.90 -0.47 2.00
CA ARG A 519 6.63 0.87 2.49
C ARG A 519 7.39 1.12 3.78
N TRP A 520 7.95 2.33 3.88
CA TRP A 520 8.48 2.90 5.10
C TRP A 520 7.56 4.00 5.58
N ARG A 521 7.34 4.08 6.88
CA ARG A 521 6.72 5.20 7.56
C ARG A 521 7.52 5.51 8.83
N PHE A 522 7.79 6.78 9.04
CA PHE A 522 8.47 7.29 10.21
C PHE A 522 7.75 8.55 10.68
N ASP A 523 7.44 8.63 11.96
CA ASP A 523 6.81 9.78 12.60
C ASP A 523 7.61 10.17 13.85
N ALA A 524 7.89 11.46 14.01
CA ALA A 524 8.54 12.04 15.19
C ALA A 524 7.75 13.26 15.67
N GLU A 525 7.55 13.35 16.96
CA GLU A 525 6.78 14.41 17.63
C GLU A 525 7.57 14.92 18.84
N TRP A 526 7.73 16.23 18.91
CA TRP A 526 8.32 16.97 20.03
C TRP A 526 7.25 17.85 20.64
N THR A 527 6.88 17.61 21.86
CA THR A 527 5.79 18.33 22.52
C THR A 527 6.33 19.07 23.73
N GLY A 528 6.00 20.36 23.85
CA GLY A 528 6.31 21.20 25.01
C GLY A 528 7.77 21.60 25.20
N MET A 529 8.73 21.08 24.41
CA MET A 529 10.16 21.34 24.60
C MET A 529 10.50 22.83 24.56
N GLY A 530 10.07 23.53 23.50
CA GLY A 530 10.29 24.97 23.34
C GLY A 530 9.55 25.78 24.41
N LEU A 531 8.33 25.39 24.76
CA LEU A 531 7.52 26.03 25.78
C LEU A 531 8.15 25.90 27.17
N TYR A 532 8.65 24.71 27.51
CA TYR A 532 9.34 24.47 28.77
C TYR A 532 10.61 25.31 28.92
N ALA A 533 11.42 25.39 27.85
CA ALA A 533 12.61 26.24 27.84
C ALA A 533 12.30 27.74 27.98
N LEU A 534 11.14 28.16 27.46
CA LEU A 534 10.67 29.56 27.53
C LEU A 534 9.81 29.84 28.76
N ALA A 535 9.41 28.84 29.54
CA ALA A 535 8.51 29.01 30.69
C ALA A 535 9.06 29.97 31.75
N PRO A 536 10.36 29.91 32.18
CA PRO A 536 10.91 30.86 33.14
C PRO A 536 10.94 32.29 32.61
N PRO A 537 11.47 32.61 31.40
CA PRO A 537 11.49 34.00 30.90
C PRO A 537 10.07 34.54 30.61
N LEU A 538 9.09 33.69 30.32
CA LEU A 538 7.70 34.10 30.13
C LEU A 538 6.94 34.25 31.48
N GLY A 539 7.58 33.94 32.59
CA GLY A 539 6.94 34.02 33.93
C GLY A 539 5.73 33.12 34.10
N LEU A 540 5.74 31.93 33.48
CA LEU A 540 4.63 30.98 33.62
C LEU A 540 4.52 30.51 35.08
N ARG A 541 3.29 30.39 35.56
CA ARG A 541 3.01 29.88 36.90
C ARG A 541 3.32 28.39 36.96
N GLN A 542 3.73 27.94 38.16
CA GLN A 542 3.87 26.53 38.48
C GLN A 542 2.68 26.03 39.28
N SER A 543 2.33 24.77 39.15
CA SER A 543 1.40 24.05 40.02
C SER A 543 2.08 23.71 41.35
N GLU A 544 1.31 23.18 42.31
CA GLU A 544 1.85 22.66 43.59
C GLU A 544 2.86 21.49 43.40
N GLY A 545 2.82 20.82 42.22
CA GLY A 545 3.74 19.75 41.79
C GLY A 545 4.85 20.22 40.85
N ASP A 546 5.26 21.49 40.86
CA ASP A 546 6.34 22.11 40.06
C ASP A 546 6.13 22.12 38.54
N ALA A 547 4.99 21.62 38.00
CA ALA A 547 4.69 21.70 36.60
C ALA A 547 4.29 23.10 36.16
N TYR A 548 4.89 23.61 35.08
CA TYR A 548 4.50 24.89 34.47
C TYR A 548 3.11 24.80 33.83
N LEU A 549 2.35 25.85 33.98
CA LEU A 549 0.96 25.96 33.51
C LEU A 549 0.86 26.91 32.31
N LEU A 550 0.13 26.49 31.30
CA LEU A 550 -0.29 27.35 30.17
C LEU A 550 -1.80 27.60 30.34
N ALA A 551 -2.17 28.87 30.49
CA ALA A 551 -3.57 29.27 30.81
C ALA A 551 -4.19 28.56 32.04
N GLY A 552 -3.37 28.22 33.02
CA GLY A 552 -3.83 27.56 34.26
C GLY A 552 -3.88 26.02 34.17
N ILE A 553 -3.48 25.42 33.06
CA ILE A 553 -3.51 23.97 32.83
C ILE A 553 -2.08 23.47 32.54
N PRO A 554 -1.66 22.33 33.12
CA PRO A 554 -0.36 21.73 32.80
C PRO A 554 -0.21 21.48 31.30
N PHE A 555 0.97 21.74 30.75
CA PHE A 555 1.22 21.40 29.35
C PHE A 555 2.05 20.13 29.22
N ALA A 556 1.70 19.36 28.19
CA ALA A 556 2.38 18.11 27.88
C ALA A 556 3.84 18.36 27.45
N HIS A 557 4.75 17.55 27.98
CA HIS A 557 6.19 17.63 27.71
C HIS A 557 6.77 16.25 27.45
N TYR A 558 6.88 15.85 26.16
CA TYR A 558 7.38 14.54 25.76
C TYR A 558 8.00 14.57 24.35
N VAL A 559 8.80 13.56 24.06
CA VAL A 559 9.23 13.20 22.69
C VAL A 559 8.67 11.83 22.37
N ARG A 560 8.11 11.68 21.17
CA ARG A 560 7.60 10.41 20.66
C ARG A 560 8.13 10.17 19.26
N VAL A 561 8.66 8.97 19.02
CA VAL A 561 9.15 8.52 17.73
C VAL A 561 8.57 7.15 17.44
N ASP A 562 8.01 6.96 16.27
CA ASP A 562 7.56 5.65 15.82
C ASP A 562 7.82 5.44 14.33
N GLY A 563 7.96 4.17 13.96
CA GLY A 563 8.18 3.77 12.59
C GLY A 563 7.53 2.45 12.25
N GLU A 564 7.21 2.29 10.99
CA GLU A 564 6.63 1.08 10.45
C GLU A 564 7.28 0.75 9.10
N TRP A 565 7.69 -0.49 8.95
CA TRP A 565 8.18 -1.04 7.71
C TRP A 565 7.31 -2.21 7.29
N THR A 566 6.85 -2.20 6.05
CA THR A 566 6.14 -3.31 5.44
C THR A 566 6.87 -3.80 4.20
N TYR A 567 6.82 -5.10 3.98
CA TYR A 567 7.43 -5.79 2.87
C TYR A 567 6.45 -6.81 2.31
N GLY A 568 6.37 -6.93 0.99
CA GLY A 568 5.62 -7.96 0.30
C GLY A 568 6.42 -8.50 -0.88
N ARG A 569 6.41 -9.82 -1.08
CA ARG A 569 7.01 -10.46 -2.25
C ARG A 569 6.10 -11.55 -2.79
N MET A 570 5.89 -11.50 -4.10
CA MET A 570 5.15 -12.52 -4.83
C MET A 570 6.11 -13.60 -5.36
N TRP A 571 5.70 -14.86 -5.30
CA TRP A 571 6.42 -16.01 -5.86
C TRP A 571 5.53 -16.74 -6.86
N GLY A 572 5.09 -16.06 -7.90
CA GLY A 572 4.24 -16.62 -8.95
C GLY A 572 3.05 -17.39 -8.38
N GLY A 573 2.76 -18.56 -8.94
CA GLY A 573 1.65 -19.40 -8.50
C GLY A 573 1.76 -20.00 -7.09
N TRP A 574 2.91 -19.85 -6.39
CA TRP A 574 3.10 -20.39 -5.03
C TRP A 574 2.39 -19.56 -3.96
N GLY A 575 2.30 -18.24 -4.15
CA GLY A 575 1.70 -17.30 -3.21
C GLY A 575 2.56 -16.07 -2.96
N SER A 576 2.27 -15.36 -1.87
CA SER A 576 3.00 -14.15 -1.49
C SER A 576 3.38 -14.15 -0.01
N LEU A 577 4.55 -13.62 0.31
CA LEU A 577 5.01 -13.40 1.68
C LEU A 577 4.92 -11.91 2.01
N HIS A 578 4.34 -11.61 3.14
CA HIS A 578 4.21 -10.25 3.67
C HIS A 578 4.81 -10.18 5.06
N GLY A 579 5.53 -9.10 5.33
CA GLY A 579 6.14 -8.83 6.62
C GLY A 579 5.85 -7.40 7.07
N ARG A 580 5.76 -7.20 8.39
CA ARG A 580 5.65 -5.90 9.02
C ARG A 580 6.51 -5.85 10.26
N ILE A 581 7.18 -4.70 10.46
CA ILE A 581 7.84 -4.34 11.71
C ILE A 581 7.33 -2.95 12.10
N LYS A 582 6.78 -2.81 13.29
CA LYS A 582 6.38 -1.54 13.87
C LYS A 582 7.07 -1.38 15.22
N ALA A 583 7.74 -0.26 15.41
CA ALA A 583 8.44 0.06 16.64
C ALA A 583 8.20 1.51 17.02
N GLY A 584 8.13 1.80 18.31
CA GLY A 584 7.96 3.14 18.80
C GLY A 584 8.49 3.31 20.21
N ILE A 585 8.90 4.52 20.54
CA ILE A 585 9.33 4.94 21.86
C ILE A 585 8.83 6.34 22.14
N ALA A 586 8.38 6.56 23.35
CA ALA A 586 8.05 7.87 23.88
C ALA A 586 8.73 8.06 25.25
N THR A 587 9.20 9.29 25.52
CA THR A 587 9.78 9.66 26.78
C THR A 587 9.18 10.99 27.24
N VAL A 588 8.74 11.07 28.50
CA VAL A 588 8.23 12.28 29.10
C VAL A 588 9.36 13.18 29.57
N GLY A 589 9.14 14.50 29.55
CA GLY A 589 10.05 15.51 30.08
C GLY A 589 9.61 15.99 31.46
N ALA A 590 10.34 16.97 32.01
CA ALA A 590 10.20 17.41 33.40
C ALA A 590 8.85 18.07 33.77
N ASN A 591 7.99 18.38 32.79
CA ASN A 591 6.70 19.04 33.05
C ASN A 591 5.53 18.07 33.19
N MET A 592 5.78 16.76 33.13
CA MET A 592 4.76 15.73 33.31
C MET A 592 5.42 14.40 33.69
N ASP A 593 4.70 13.59 34.43
CA ASP A 593 5.19 12.31 34.95
C ASP A 593 4.76 11.14 34.06
N VAL A 594 3.70 11.28 33.26
CA VAL A 594 3.08 10.20 32.52
C VAL A 594 2.65 10.67 31.14
N LEU A 595 2.88 9.83 30.12
CA LEU A 595 2.41 10.09 28.76
C LEU A 595 0.87 10.11 28.72
N PRO A 596 0.23 11.11 28.08
CA PRO A 596 -1.22 11.12 27.91
C PRO A 596 -1.73 9.84 27.24
N PHE A 597 -2.88 9.35 27.68
CA PHE A 597 -3.44 8.08 27.23
C PHE A 597 -3.58 7.98 25.71
N ASP A 598 -3.95 9.07 25.04
CA ASP A 598 -4.10 9.12 23.57
C ASP A 598 -2.76 9.18 22.81
N ARG A 599 -1.65 9.28 23.51
CA ARG A 599 -0.29 9.27 22.94
C ARG A 599 0.50 8.02 23.24
N ALA A 600 0.04 7.20 24.17
CA ALA A 600 0.66 5.94 24.53
C ALA A 600 0.53 4.90 23.40
N PHE A 601 1.41 3.92 23.42
CA PHE A 601 1.37 2.78 22.51
C PHE A 601 0.50 1.66 23.04
N PHE A 602 -0.03 0.84 22.13
CA PHE A 602 -0.89 -0.30 22.44
C PHE A 602 -0.45 -1.53 21.67
N ALA A 603 -0.65 -2.73 22.24
CA ALA A 603 -0.40 -4.00 21.59
C ALA A 603 -1.65 -4.88 21.55
N GLY A 604 -1.62 -5.89 20.64
CA GLY A 604 -2.73 -6.79 20.38
C GLY A 604 -3.67 -6.31 19.27
N GLY A 605 -4.70 -7.12 18.99
CA GLY A 605 -5.75 -6.83 18.03
C GLY A 605 -5.53 -7.40 16.64
N ALA A 606 -6.56 -7.27 15.82
CA ALA A 606 -6.61 -7.84 14.46
C ALA A 606 -5.52 -7.33 13.51
N ASN A 607 -4.95 -6.14 13.76
CA ASN A 607 -3.89 -5.52 12.97
C ASN A 607 -2.55 -5.46 13.73
N GLY A 608 -2.42 -6.17 14.82
CA GLY A 608 -1.23 -6.27 15.67
C GLY A 608 -0.88 -7.72 15.94
N VAL A 609 -0.62 -8.06 17.21
CA VAL A 609 -0.38 -9.43 17.66
C VAL A 609 -1.72 -10.13 17.83
N ARG A 610 -2.15 -10.89 16.83
CA ARG A 610 -3.52 -11.45 16.68
C ARG A 610 -3.92 -12.49 17.73
N GLY A 611 -3.01 -12.97 18.57
CA GLY A 611 -3.35 -13.85 19.70
C GLY A 611 -4.07 -13.14 20.85
N TRP A 612 -4.13 -11.81 20.84
CA TRP A 612 -4.71 -10.97 21.91
C TRP A 612 -5.71 -9.98 21.32
N SER A 613 -6.68 -9.60 22.17
CA SER A 613 -7.53 -8.45 21.87
C SER A 613 -6.69 -7.17 21.88
N VAL A 614 -7.24 -6.10 21.32
CA VAL A 614 -6.61 -4.78 21.43
C VAL A 614 -6.49 -4.39 22.89
N ARG A 615 -5.32 -3.92 23.31
CA ARG A 615 -4.99 -3.53 24.69
C ARG A 615 -5.05 -4.67 25.72
N ASP A 616 -4.94 -5.91 25.28
CA ASP A 616 -4.93 -7.09 26.14
C ASP A 616 -3.53 -7.69 26.28
N LEU A 617 -2.51 -7.04 25.69
CA LEU A 617 -1.13 -7.49 25.68
C LEU A 617 -0.21 -6.43 26.29
N GLY A 618 0.53 -6.83 27.34
CA GLY A 618 1.49 -5.99 28.05
C GLY A 618 0.88 -5.15 29.19
N PRO A 619 1.69 -4.33 29.86
CA PRO A 619 3.12 -4.08 29.58
C PRO A 619 4.04 -5.21 30.09
N GLY A 620 5.01 -5.60 29.28
CA GLY A 620 6.06 -6.56 29.64
C GLY A 620 5.55 -7.92 30.10
N PHE A 621 6.00 -8.36 31.28
CA PHE A 621 5.54 -9.59 31.97
C PHE A 621 4.40 -9.35 32.95
N ALA A 622 3.89 -8.10 33.06
CA ALA A 622 2.92 -7.75 34.10
C ALA A 622 1.69 -8.67 34.05
N GLN A 623 1.40 -9.27 35.21
CA GLN A 623 0.24 -10.12 35.41
C GLN A 623 -1.00 -9.25 35.75
N GLN A 624 -2.20 -9.84 35.60
CA GLN A 624 -3.45 -9.12 35.85
C GLN A 624 -3.53 -8.54 37.27
N GLU A 625 -2.92 -9.21 38.26
CA GLU A 625 -2.87 -8.75 39.64
C GLU A 625 -2.00 -7.49 39.80
N VAL A 626 -0.91 -7.39 39.06
CA VAL A 626 -0.02 -6.21 39.00
C VAL A 626 -0.72 -5.06 38.28
N LEU A 627 -1.53 -5.38 37.26
CA LEU A 627 -2.32 -4.40 36.52
C LEU A 627 -3.42 -3.79 37.40
N ASN A 628 -3.98 -4.57 38.33
CA ASN A 628 -4.95 -4.07 39.33
C ASN A 628 -4.29 -3.12 40.33
N ALA A 629 -2.96 -3.12 40.44
CA ALA A 629 -2.20 -2.17 41.29
C ALA A 629 -1.89 -0.83 40.60
N GLY A 630 -2.53 -0.58 39.41
CA GLY A 630 -2.56 0.76 38.85
C GLY A 630 -1.98 0.97 37.48
N TYR A 631 -1.70 -0.09 36.72
CA TYR A 631 -1.33 0.05 35.34
C TYR A 631 -2.53 -0.19 34.41
N VAL A 632 -2.67 0.63 33.38
CA VAL A 632 -3.68 0.37 32.34
C VAL A 632 -3.20 -0.81 31.49
N PRO A 633 -3.96 -1.91 31.40
CA PRO A 633 -3.58 -3.07 30.62
C PRO A 633 -3.28 -2.70 29.17
N GLY A 634 -2.21 -3.29 28.60
CA GLY A 634 -1.87 -3.13 27.21
C GLY A 634 -1.44 -1.73 26.77
N VAL A 635 -1.04 -0.86 27.71
CA VAL A 635 -0.58 0.52 27.44
C VAL A 635 0.88 0.66 27.82
N GLY A 636 1.70 1.28 26.97
CA GLY A 636 3.13 1.48 27.22
C GLY A 636 3.72 2.68 26.51
N ASP A 637 4.97 2.97 26.86
CA ASP A 637 5.76 4.06 26.30
C ASP A 637 6.72 3.55 25.22
N VAL A 638 6.94 2.24 25.16
CA VAL A 638 7.71 1.53 24.13
C VAL A 638 6.84 0.47 23.50
N GLN A 639 6.94 0.28 22.18
CA GLN A 639 6.23 -0.75 21.41
C GLN A 639 7.17 -1.46 20.47
N LEU A 640 7.00 -2.77 20.34
CA LEU A 640 7.52 -3.56 19.22
C LEU A 640 6.44 -4.53 18.76
N ASP A 641 6.19 -4.58 17.47
CA ASP A 641 5.20 -5.45 16.82
C ASP A 641 5.80 -5.95 15.51
N VAL A 642 5.92 -7.25 15.37
CA VAL A 642 6.47 -7.94 14.18
C VAL A 642 5.44 -8.93 13.70
N GLY A 643 5.09 -8.88 12.43
CA GLY A 643 4.17 -9.81 11.80
C GLY A 643 4.75 -10.39 10.52
N LEU A 644 4.49 -11.67 10.28
CA LEU A 644 4.83 -12.36 9.05
C LEU A 644 3.61 -13.15 8.59
N GLU A 645 3.23 -12.99 7.33
CA GLU A 645 2.05 -13.63 6.76
C GLU A 645 2.34 -14.16 5.35
N PHE A 646 2.17 -15.46 5.16
CA PHE A 646 2.16 -16.10 3.85
C PHE A 646 0.72 -16.21 3.36
N ARG A 647 0.44 -15.72 2.14
CA ARG A 647 -0.87 -15.76 1.50
C ARG A 647 -0.83 -16.63 0.26
N LYS A 648 -1.82 -17.51 0.14
CA LYS A 648 -2.03 -18.34 -1.05
C LYS A 648 -3.41 -18.04 -1.61
N GLU A 649 -3.48 -17.49 -2.78
CA GLU A 649 -4.70 -17.34 -3.54
C GLU A 649 -5.18 -18.72 -3.99
N LEU A 650 -6.44 -19.02 -3.76
CA LEU A 650 -7.09 -20.29 -4.10
C LEU A 650 -8.07 -20.12 -5.25
N THR A 651 -8.74 -18.97 -5.28
CA THR A 651 -9.57 -18.46 -6.38
C THR A 651 -9.46 -16.94 -6.40
N ASP A 652 -10.01 -16.29 -7.41
CA ASP A 652 -10.03 -14.81 -7.49
C ASP A 652 -10.72 -14.15 -6.29
N ALA A 653 -11.64 -14.86 -5.63
CA ALA A 653 -12.39 -14.33 -4.48
C ALA A 653 -12.00 -14.95 -3.14
N PHE A 654 -11.06 -15.89 -3.10
CA PHE A 654 -10.76 -16.63 -1.89
C PHE A 654 -9.29 -16.96 -1.75
N ALA A 655 -8.69 -16.55 -0.62
CA ALA A 655 -7.31 -16.87 -0.28
C ALA A 655 -7.19 -17.41 1.15
N ALA A 656 -6.20 -18.26 1.38
CA ALA A 656 -5.78 -18.73 2.69
C ALA A 656 -4.50 -17.98 3.12
N ALA A 657 -4.38 -17.75 4.42
CA ALA A 657 -3.20 -17.11 5.01
C ALA A 657 -2.69 -17.94 6.19
N TRP A 658 -1.38 -17.97 6.35
CA TRP A 658 -0.66 -18.48 7.52
C TRP A 658 0.13 -17.33 8.11
N PHE A 659 0.01 -17.12 9.40
CA PHE A 659 0.70 -15.99 10.00
C PHE A 659 1.33 -16.34 11.33
N THR A 660 2.33 -15.56 11.68
CA THR A 660 2.92 -15.50 13.01
C THR A 660 3.20 -14.05 13.37
N ASP A 661 2.84 -13.68 14.59
CA ASP A 661 2.97 -12.33 15.12
C ASP A 661 3.70 -12.40 16.46
N ALA A 662 4.62 -11.45 16.67
CA ALA A 662 5.30 -11.27 17.95
C ALA A 662 5.32 -9.80 18.33
N GLY A 663 5.15 -9.48 19.60
CA GLY A 663 5.19 -8.09 20.04
C GLY A 663 4.84 -7.91 21.50
N ASN A 664 5.00 -6.70 21.98
CA ASN A 664 4.56 -6.24 23.30
C ASN A 664 4.62 -4.71 23.38
N VAL A 665 4.11 -4.16 24.47
CA VAL A 665 4.40 -2.80 24.93
C VAL A 665 5.12 -2.86 26.26
N TRP A 666 5.87 -1.80 26.58
CA TRP A 666 6.62 -1.68 27.82
C TRP A 666 6.54 -0.25 28.35
N ILE A 667 6.82 -0.09 29.65
CA ILE A 667 6.96 1.20 30.31
C ILE A 667 8.45 1.51 30.40
N HIS A 668 8.86 2.69 29.96
CA HIS A 668 10.25 3.11 29.94
C HIS A 668 10.65 3.87 31.22
N GLN A 669 9.73 4.62 31.79
CA GLN A 669 9.97 5.40 33.00
C GLN A 669 9.22 4.81 34.19
N THR A 670 9.96 4.41 35.19
CA THR A 670 9.45 3.85 36.43
C THR A 670 9.92 4.68 37.59
N SER A 671 8.99 5.12 38.46
CA SER A 671 9.38 5.65 39.76
C SER A 671 9.88 4.49 40.63
N SER A 672 10.95 4.73 41.38
CA SER A 672 11.72 3.72 42.18
C SER A 672 10.97 2.95 43.24
N SER A 673 9.66 3.10 43.35
CA SER A 673 8.81 2.49 44.40
C SER A 673 7.67 1.59 43.92
N SER A 674 7.65 1.22 42.64
CA SER A 674 6.50 0.54 41.99
C SER A 674 6.86 -0.87 41.48
N PRO A 675 5.92 -1.83 41.42
CA PRO A 675 6.11 -3.18 40.85
C PRO A 675 6.43 -3.20 39.37
N ALA A 676 7.01 -2.14 38.87
CA ALA A 676 7.24 -1.84 37.47
C ALA A 676 8.39 -2.62 36.80
N GLN A 677 9.24 -3.35 37.55
CA GLN A 677 10.31 -4.17 36.93
C GLN A 677 9.78 -5.19 35.92
N GLU A 678 8.59 -5.72 36.15
CA GLU A 678 7.94 -6.66 35.22
C GLU A 678 7.41 -5.97 33.96
N ALA A 679 7.11 -4.67 34.02
CA ALA A 679 6.63 -3.86 32.92
C ALA A 679 7.74 -3.23 32.05
N GLU A 680 9.02 -3.30 32.52
CA GLU A 680 10.16 -2.73 31.80
C GLU A 680 10.49 -3.47 30.51
N PHE A 681 11.20 -2.77 29.63
CA PHE A 681 11.62 -3.31 28.34
C PHE A 681 12.47 -4.58 28.48
N SER A 682 11.95 -5.68 27.95
CA SER A 682 12.65 -6.96 27.86
C SER A 682 12.21 -7.71 26.61
N LEU A 683 13.15 -8.11 25.77
CA LEU A 683 12.84 -8.97 24.61
C LEU A 683 12.35 -10.37 25.04
N ARG A 684 12.59 -10.78 26.28
CA ARG A 684 12.07 -12.07 26.83
C ARG A 684 10.57 -12.03 27.09
N SER A 685 10.00 -10.85 27.23
CA SER A 685 8.55 -10.65 27.37
C SER A 685 7.82 -10.45 26.04
N LEU A 686 8.49 -10.68 24.89
CA LEU A 686 7.80 -10.68 23.60
C LEU A 686 6.77 -11.80 23.56
N ALA A 687 5.50 -11.44 23.49
CA ALA A 687 4.42 -12.37 23.24
C ALA A 687 4.54 -12.93 21.81
N TRP A 688 4.14 -14.19 21.63
CA TRP A 688 4.21 -14.85 20.34
C TRP A 688 2.90 -15.57 20.04
N GLY A 689 2.31 -15.30 18.88
CA GLY A 689 1.12 -15.95 18.37
C GLY A 689 1.31 -16.46 16.94
N ALA A 690 0.54 -17.47 16.57
CA ALA A 690 0.46 -17.93 15.19
C ALA A 690 -0.96 -18.38 14.86
N GLY A 691 -1.30 -18.39 13.58
CA GLY A 691 -2.65 -18.72 13.20
C GLY A 691 -2.86 -18.94 11.71
N LEU A 692 -4.13 -19.16 11.40
CA LEU A 692 -4.64 -19.34 10.06
C LEU A 692 -5.69 -18.28 9.76
N GLY A 693 -5.73 -17.81 8.53
CA GLY A 693 -6.68 -16.81 8.09
C GLY A 693 -7.33 -17.17 6.76
N LEU A 694 -8.56 -16.74 6.61
CA LEU A 694 -9.29 -16.79 5.36
C LEU A 694 -9.52 -15.37 4.86
N ARG A 695 -9.41 -15.17 3.56
CA ARG A 695 -9.59 -13.91 2.86
C ARG A 695 -10.66 -14.08 1.81
N PHE A 696 -11.68 -13.24 1.87
CA PHE A 696 -12.80 -13.24 0.93
C PHE A 696 -12.81 -11.88 0.22
N ASP A 697 -12.48 -11.91 -1.06
CA ASP A 697 -12.47 -10.70 -1.90
C ASP A 697 -13.85 -10.56 -2.59
N PHE A 698 -14.50 -9.43 -2.31
CA PHE A 698 -15.80 -9.06 -2.89
C PHE A 698 -15.66 -7.98 -3.99
N GLU A 699 -14.42 -7.76 -4.50
CA GLU A 699 -14.03 -6.72 -5.48
C GLU A 699 -13.99 -5.30 -4.90
N PHE A 700 -14.96 -4.90 -4.09
CA PHE A 700 -15.02 -3.57 -3.45
C PHE A 700 -14.57 -3.57 -2.00
N PHE A 701 -14.48 -4.70 -1.34
CA PHE A 701 -13.83 -4.88 -0.04
C PHE A 701 -13.35 -6.32 0.16
N LEU A 702 -12.32 -6.46 0.97
CA LEU A 702 -11.79 -7.76 1.39
C LEU A 702 -12.23 -8.03 2.83
N LEU A 703 -12.93 -9.13 3.05
CA LEU A 703 -13.27 -9.63 4.38
C LEU A 703 -12.24 -10.67 4.81
N ARG A 704 -11.72 -10.55 6.01
CA ARG A 704 -10.83 -11.56 6.58
C ARG A 704 -11.36 -12.15 7.88
N LEU A 705 -11.08 -13.42 8.07
CA LEU A 705 -11.33 -14.15 9.29
C LEU A 705 -10.03 -14.81 9.73
N ASP A 706 -9.47 -14.36 10.86
CA ASP A 706 -8.20 -14.85 11.41
C ASP A 706 -8.46 -15.61 12.71
N GLY A 707 -8.00 -16.86 12.78
CA GLY A 707 -7.94 -17.64 14.01
C GLY A 707 -6.49 -17.74 14.49
N ALA A 708 -6.19 -17.23 15.67
CA ALA A 708 -4.87 -17.17 16.26
C ALA A 708 -4.80 -17.95 17.58
N LEU A 709 -3.64 -18.56 17.83
CA LEU A 709 -3.30 -19.22 19.10
C LEU A 709 -2.12 -18.48 19.74
N ARG A 710 -2.14 -18.34 21.06
CA ARG A 710 -1.02 -17.84 21.85
C ARG A 710 0.01 -18.95 21.98
N LEU A 711 1.18 -18.79 21.37
CA LEU A 711 2.29 -19.73 21.48
C LEU A 711 3.12 -19.45 22.74
N TYR A 712 3.36 -18.19 23.03
CA TYR A 712 4.03 -17.71 24.24
C TYR A 712 3.28 -16.50 24.78
N ASP A 713 2.82 -16.58 26.04
CA ASP A 713 2.07 -15.55 26.73
C ASP A 713 2.89 -15.06 27.94
N PRO A 714 3.53 -13.89 27.86
CA PRO A 714 4.42 -13.40 28.93
C PRO A 714 3.66 -13.08 30.25
N ALA A 715 2.36 -12.77 30.19
CA ALA A 715 1.54 -12.48 31.36
C ALA A 715 1.19 -13.73 32.20
N GLN A 716 1.56 -14.93 31.76
CA GLN A 716 1.37 -16.14 32.55
C GLN A 716 2.53 -16.36 33.55
N GLY A 717 2.25 -17.09 34.63
CA GLY A 717 3.28 -17.51 35.59
C GLY A 717 4.40 -18.31 34.95
N GLU A 718 5.59 -18.30 35.56
CA GLU A 718 6.70 -19.13 35.14
C GLU A 718 6.29 -20.60 35.06
N GLY A 719 6.58 -21.28 33.96
CA GLY A 719 6.15 -22.64 33.70
C GLY A 719 4.76 -22.79 33.03
N GLN A 720 4.03 -21.69 32.80
CA GLN A 720 2.73 -21.73 32.08
C GLN A 720 2.71 -20.80 30.84
N ARG A 721 3.84 -20.21 30.48
CA ARG A 721 3.97 -19.23 29.40
C ARG A 721 3.85 -19.82 28.00
N TRP A 722 4.29 -21.06 27.81
CA TRP A 722 4.27 -21.73 26.53
C TRP A 722 2.98 -22.51 26.28
N ILE A 723 2.56 -22.59 25.01
CA ILE A 723 1.46 -23.48 24.57
C ILE A 723 1.74 -24.93 25.05
N GLY A 724 0.71 -25.58 25.61
CA GLY A 724 0.86 -26.92 26.20
C GLY A 724 1.25 -26.96 27.67
N GLN A 725 1.66 -25.84 28.29
CA GLN A 725 1.92 -25.75 29.72
C GLN A 725 0.69 -25.25 30.53
N GLY A 726 -0.32 -24.72 29.83
CA GLY A 726 -1.59 -24.24 30.40
C GLY A 726 -2.74 -24.52 29.42
N SER A 727 -3.92 -23.96 29.70
CA SER A 727 -5.06 -24.06 28.79
C SER A 727 -4.76 -23.33 27.49
N PRO A 728 -4.99 -23.93 26.31
CA PRO A 728 -4.79 -23.27 25.03
C PRO A 728 -5.72 -22.05 24.92
N ARG A 729 -5.14 -20.90 24.64
CA ARG A 729 -5.88 -19.64 24.47
C ARG A 729 -5.82 -19.25 23.00
N GLY A 730 -6.98 -19.05 22.43
CA GLY A 730 -7.13 -18.64 21.03
C GLY A 730 -8.04 -17.43 20.91
N MET A 731 -7.85 -16.70 19.83
CA MET A 731 -8.66 -15.53 19.48
C MET A 731 -9.10 -15.65 18.02
N VAL A 732 -10.33 -15.20 17.76
CA VAL A 732 -10.86 -15.10 16.38
C VAL A 732 -11.10 -13.63 16.09
N HIS A 733 -10.52 -13.14 15.01
CA HIS A 733 -10.70 -11.77 14.53
C HIS A 733 -11.43 -11.76 13.20
N LEU A 734 -12.43 -10.89 13.11
CA LEU A 734 -13.05 -10.48 11.86
C LEU A 734 -12.51 -9.09 11.51
N GLY A 735 -12.02 -8.94 10.28
CA GLY A 735 -11.46 -7.67 9.82
C GLY A 735 -11.83 -7.36 8.37
N ILE A 736 -11.70 -6.10 7.99
CA ILE A 736 -11.84 -5.62 6.61
C ILE A 736 -10.47 -5.16 6.15
N GLY A 737 -10.07 -5.59 4.94
CA GLY A 737 -8.74 -5.33 4.39
C GLY A 737 -7.66 -6.27 4.93
N HIS A 738 -6.44 -6.11 4.40
CA HIS A 738 -5.27 -6.83 4.89
C HIS A 738 -4.77 -6.22 6.22
N PRO A 739 -4.09 -6.99 7.09
CA PRO A 739 -3.58 -6.47 8.35
C PRO A 739 -2.39 -5.50 8.15
N PHE A 740 -1.68 -5.62 7.02
CA PHE A 740 -0.57 -4.78 6.60
C PHE A 740 -0.27 -4.97 5.10
#